data_33432d3b31a7f3ed92def1b337ba5dee
#
_entry.id   33432d3b31a7f3ed92def1b337ba5dee
#
_cell.length_a   1.000
_cell.length_b   1.000
_cell.length_c   1.000
_cell.angle_alpha   90.00
_cell.angle_beta   90.00
_cell.angle_gamma   90.00
#
_symmetry.space_group_name_H-M   'P 1'
#
loop_
_entity.id
_entity.type
_entity.pdbx_description
1 polymer ?
#
loop_
_entity_poly.entity_id
_entity_poly.type
_entity_poly.pdbx_seq_one_letter_code
_entity_poly.pdbx_strand_id
1 'polypeptide(L)'
;SGYLACALLLGVCFSLALFAAALVREPVGGFVTGVALLFLIMLCGWDIFGRLLRTTLPQWAWESLAAYSPVTWLSSLGAGVLYFQGLFYFLATISVALMATHWVVRARRAGGIRRHVTRRQGVTVLALGVLWLVGIPLASYLPGQLDLTAQNEFSLHSGTKKVLERLPQGVRVTLYWSESEDTVPVLIKSHARRIERLLSTMAAFSNLELAQVDPRPDTQEELQALSQGIRRVPMSSGDHFFLGMAVEHEDRAGRIAYLDIRRDSLLEYDIALALNGLTRETTPKIAVISPLLPSTSALSGREGLSFMAELKRAYDVAVVPFFKSRLPDDLDALLLIGTDILRADMLYRIDQYVMSGGSLIVMIDPYTRVKPANNVTNPQPSADINDISDLLQRYGVTYQGESVIGDVNVASVVSDDQQGRLSYPFWLRIRAAGLSSTHPATANLNEVLMVEPGALQLAAGGGNTPLIVTTAKAGSYSRGDFAGKTPRKLALDFVAEGGERVLAAAIKGPLKSAFVQAPKGLSGGFHQEVSNGAPAVFVVADVDWLFDPFALQQTNMGGEIVVRPLNDNLAFLLNMVEYATGDQALMEIRSRGQLQRPFTRIAALFRDAQARLQNEEAGLTREVAKLEAKIGLVSQGLGDIEFGQLPENIKTQLREFEPKLLTARRNLREMRAGIRAEVDSLTRRLTLLNLLCGPLIVLVLSWVVFRTRRTQTRRFQVPM
;
A
#
# COMPACT_ATOMS: atom_id res chain seq x y z
N SER A 1 17.93 8.42 1.97
CA SER A 1 18.60 7.60 3.01
C SER A 1 19.73 6.74 2.41
N GLY A 2 19.49 5.96 1.36
CA GLY A 2 20.48 5.05 0.77
C GLY A 2 21.81 5.70 0.33
N TYR A 3 21.77 6.87 -0.29
CA TYR A 3 23.00 7.60 -0.66
C TYR A 3 23.80 8.07 0.56
N LEU A 4 23.13 8.49 1.64
CA LEU A 4 23.79 8.85 2.89
C LEU A 4 24.46 7.61 3.52
N ALA A 5 23.77 6.47 3.52
CA ALA A 5 24.31 5.20 3.99
C ALA A 5 25.58 4.79 3.25
N CYS A 6 25.57 4.87 1.91
CA CYS A 6 26.74 4.61 1.07
C CYS A 6 27.88 5.59 1.34
N ALA A 7 27.60 6.88 1.52
CA ALA A 7 28.62 7.89 1.82
C ALA A 7 29.30 7.64 3.17
N LEU A 8 28.54 7.30 4.20
CA LEU A 8 29.08 6.97 5.52
C LEU A 8 29.92 5.68 5.49
N LEU A 9 29.45 4.64 4.81
CA LEU A 9 30.20 3.40 4.62
C LEU A 9 31.51 3.64 3.90
N LEU A 10 31.49 4.39 2.76
CA LEU A 10 32.70 4.75 2.04
C LEU A 10 33.65 5.57 2.90
N GLY A 11 33.14 6.46 3.75
CA GLY A 11 33.94 7.20 4.73
C GLY A 11 34.69 6.29 5.71
N VAL A 12 34.04 5.26 6.24
CA VAL A 12 34.69 4.25 7.09
C VAL A 12 35.74 3.47 6.31
N CYS A 13 35.36 2.93 5.15
CA CYS A 13 36.30 2.15 4.30
C CYS A 13 37.55 2.98 3.95
N PHE A 14 37.36 4.22 3.54
CA PHE A 14 38.44 5.11 3.15
C PHE A 14 39.34 5.48 4.35
N SER A 15 38.78 5.82 5.50
CA SER A 15 39.53 6.17 6.69
C SER A 15 40.38 5.00 7.22
N LEU A 16 39.82 3.78 7.21
CA LEU A 16 40.52 2.56 7.61
C LEU A 16 41.61 2.17 6.61
N ALA A 17 41.36 2.32 5.32
CA ALA A 17 42.38 2.11 4.29
C ALA A 17 43.56 3.09 4.41
N LEU A 18 43.25 4.37 4.72
CA LEU A 18 44.30 5.37 5.01
C LEU A 18 45.11 5.00 6.25
N PHE A 19 44.44 4.51 7.29
CA PHE A 19 45.14 4.07 8.50
C PHE A 19 46.06 2.89 8.22
N ALA A 20 45.58 1.87 7.50
CA ALA A 20 46.36 0.70 7.11
C ALA A 20 47.57 1.09 6.25
N ALA A 21 47.39 1.98 5.26
CA ALA A 21 48.48 2.51 4.45
C ALA A 21 49.51 3.34 5.26
N ALA A 22 49.07 4.02 6.32
CA ALA A 22 49.95 4.72 7.23
C ALA A 22 50.71 3.75 8.15
N LEU A 23 50.16 2.57 8.46
CA LEU A 23 50.73 1.60 9.40
C LEU A 23 51.85 0.76 8.73
N VAL A 24 51.78 0.52 7.43
CA VAL A 24 52.74 -0.32 6.68
C VAL A 24 53.58 0.56 5.73
N ARG A 25 54.85 0.22 5.58
CA ARG A 25 55.74 1.02 4.69
C ARG A 25 55.64 0.65 3.22
N GLU A 26 55.27 -0.60 2.94
CA GLU A 26 55.16 -1.12 1.58
C GLU A 26 53.72 -0.98 1.06
N PRO A 27 53.52 -0.51 -0.17
CA PRO A 27 52.19 -0.31 -0.73
C PRO A 27 51.31 -1.58 -0.76
N VAL A 28 51.90 -2.74 -1.12
CA VAL A 28 51.21 -4.02 -1.17
C VAL A 28 50.81 -4.49 0.23
N GLY A 29 51.71 -4.39 1.20
CA GLY A 29 51.43 -4.70 2.58
C GLY A 29 50.33 -3.79 3.19
N GLY A 30 50.33 -2.52 2.84
CA GLY A 30 49.27 -1.58 3.24
C GLY A 30 47.91 -1.94 2.67
N PHE A 31 47.84 -2.35 1.41
CA PHE A 31 46.62 -2.84 0.78
C PHE A 31 46.08 -4.10 1.45
N VAL A 32 46.92 -5.13 1.62
CA VAL A 32 46.53 -6.39 2.28
C VAL A 32 46.05 -6.13 3.70
N THR A 33 46.75 -5.30 4.48
CA THR A 33 46.32 -4.94 5.85
C THR A 33 45.00 -4.20 5.84
N GLY A 34 44.75 -3.31 4.90
CA GLY A 34 43.49 -2.59 4.74
C GLY A 34 42.32 -3.52 4.44
N VAL A 35 42.49 -4.43 3.48
CA VAL A 35 41.48 -5.44 3.14
C VAL A 35 41.21 -6.36 4.34
N ALA A 36 42.25 -6.85 5.02
CA ALA A 36 42.08 -7.71 6.20
C ALA A 36 41.30 -6.99 7.35
N LEU A 37 41.62 -5.71 7.59
CA LEU A 37 40.95 -4.91 8.62
C LEU A 37 39.47 -4.68 8.27
N LEU A 38 39.16 -4.32 7.03
CA LEU A 38 37.80 -4.16 6.54
C LEU A 38 37.02 -5.46 6.60
N PHE A 39 37.63 -6.55 6.18
CA PHE A 39 37.00 -7.88 6.24
C PHE A 39 36.67 -8.29 7.67
N LEU A 40 37.62 -8.10 8.61
CA LEU A 40 37.42 -8.42 10.03
C LEU A 40 36.22 -7.66 10.62
N ILE A 41 36.10 -6.36 10.34
CA ILE A 41 35.00 -5.52 10.85
C ILE A 41 33.67 -5.91 10.19
N MET A 42 33.66 -6.24 8.88
CA MET A 42 32.46 -6.72 8.22
C MET A 42 32.00 -8.09 8.73
N LEU A 43 32.96 -8.97 9.05
CA LEU A 43 32.69 -10.31 9.55
C LEU A 43 31.87 -10.28 10.85
N CYS A 44 32.10 -9.30 11.72
CA CYS A 44 31.38 -9.13 12.99
C CYS A 44 29.86 -8.99 12.83
N GLY A 45 29.36 -8.52 11.68
CA GLY A 45 27.91 -8.37 11.42
C GLY A 45 27.35 -9.37 10.41
N TRP A 46 28.10 -10.35 10.01
CA TRP A 46 27.65 -11.33 9.02
C TRP A 46 26.84 -12.45 9.67
N ASP A 47 25.59 -12.66 9.24
CA ASP A 47 24.65 -13.62 9.86
C ASP A 47 25.19 -15.04 9.96
N ILE A 48 25.98 -15.50 8.98
CA ILE A 48 26.56 -16.84 8.98
C ILE A 48 27.57 -17.00 10.13
N PHE A 49 28.41 -15.97 10.32
CA PHE A 49 29.39 -15.96 11.39
C PHE A 49 28.72 -15.74 12.76
N GLY A 50 27.66 -14.93 12.76
CA GLY A 50 26.81 -14.71 13.94
C GLY A 50 26.18 -15.99 14.47
N ARG A 51 25.65 -16.83 13.60
CA ARG A 51 25.08 -18.13 14.01
C ARG A 51 26.09 -19.05 14.67
N LEU A 52 27.32 -19.06 14.17
CA LEU A 52 28.39 -19.86 14.76
C LEU A 52 28.80 -19.32 16.17
N LEU A 53 28.85 -18.01 16.35
CA LEU A 53 29.25 -17.40 17.61
C LEU A 53 28.13 -17.40 18.67
N ARG A 54 26.88 -17.36 18.28
CA ARG A 54 25.71 -17.44 19.22
C ARG A 54 25.69 -18.78 19.98
N THR A 55 26.25 -19.85 19.43
CA THR A 55 26.35 -21.13 20.15
C THR A 55 27.41 -21.14 21.22
N THR A 56 28.39 -20.23 21.16
CA THR A 56 29.56 -20.20 22.04
C THR A 56 29.63 -18.96 22.94
N LEU A 57 29.03 -17.84 22.53
CA LEU A 57 29.06 -16.57 23.27
C LEU A 57 27.69 -16.24 23.86
N PRO A 58 27.64 -15.64 25.08
CA PRO A 58 26.41 -15.12 25.62
C PRO A 58 25.87 -13.98 24.76
N GLN A 59 24.55 -13.79 24.77
CA GLN A 59 23.83 -12.86 23.89
C GLN A 59 24.38 -11.43 23.93
N TRP A 60 24.67 -10.90 25.13
CA TRP A 60 25.24 -9.55 25.31
C TRP A 60 26.60 -9.36 24.62
N ALA A 61 27.43 -10.41 24.60
CA ALA A 61 28.74 -10.35 23.95
C ALA A 61 28.64 -10.37 22.44
N TRP A 62 27.73 -11.17 21.92
CA TRP A 62 27.43 -11.18 20.46
C TRP A 62 26.86 -9.84 19.98
N GLU A 63 25.84 -9.31 20.67
CA GLU A 63 25.25 -8.02 20.34
C GLU A 63 26.27 -6.88 20.37
N SER A 64 27.13 -6.87 21.37
CA SER A 64 28.24 -5.92 21.45
C SER A 64 29.20 -6.06 20.28
N LEU A 65 29.52 -7.28 19.87
CA LEU A 65 30.41 -7.52 18.73
C LEU A 65 29.78 -7.10 17.41
N ALA A 66 28.49 -7.41 17.19
CA ALA A 66 27.74 -7.02 16.00
C ALA A 66 27.61 -5.49 15.85
N ALA A 67 27.61 -4.74 16.95
CA ALA A 67 27.56 -3.28 16.94
C ALA A 67 28.79 -2.63 16.29
N TYR A 68 29.92 -3.34 16.19
CA TYR A 68 31.12 -2.83 15.50
C TYR A 68 31.08 -3.02 13.97
N SER A 69 30.08 -3.76 13.44
CA SER A 69 29.98 -3.99 12.02
C SER A 69 29.26 -2.83 11.31
N PRO A 70 29.84 -2.28 10.24
CA PRO A 70 29.14 -1.29 9.40
C PRO A 70 27.91 -1.87 8.70
N VAL A 71 27.85 -3.21 8.50
CA VAL A 71 26.74 -3.89 7.84
C VAL A 71 25.47 -3.81 8.68
N THR A 72 25.58 -3.94 9.99
CA THR A 72 24.45 -3.83 10.93
C THR A 72 23.74 -2.47 10.81
N TRP A 73 24.50 -1.38 10.75
CA TRP A 73 23.97 -0.02 10.68
C TRP A 73 23.58 0.38 9.25
N LEU A 74 24.24 -0.18 8.23
CA LEU A 74 23.94 0.07 6.82
C LEU A 74 22.55 -0.42 6.43
N SER A 75 22.15 -1.59 6.92
CA SER A 75 20.83 -2.15 6.64
C SER A 75 19.70 -1.25 7.18
N SER A 76 19.86 -0.74 8.39
CA SER A 76 18.90 0.18 9.01
C SER A 76 18.83 1.54 8.31
N LEU A 77 20.00 2.10 7.96
CA LEU A 77 20.05 3.35 7.18
C LEU A 77 19.50 3.19 5.77
N GLY A 78 19.76 2.04 5.14
CA GLY A 78 19.19 1.66 3.84
C GLY A 78 17.67 1.60 3.85
N ALA A 79 17.10 1.08 4.94
CA ALA A 79 15.66 1.05 5.21
C ALA A 79 15.06 2.44 5.52
N GLY A 80 15.89 3.48 5.75
CA GLY A 80 15.42 4.84 6.00
C GLY A 80 15.43 5.25 7.47
N VAL A 81 15.94 4.42 8.37
CA VAL A 81 16.03 4.76 9.81
C VAL A 81 17.45 5.14 10.16
N LEU A 82 17.63 6.33 10.71
CA LEU A 82 18.87 6.80 11.27
C LEU A 82 18.84 6.65 12.79
N TYR A 83 19.46 5.59 13.29
CA TYR A 83 19.71 5.45 14.72
C TYR A 83 20.86 6.35 15.16
N PHE A 84 20.73 7.04 16.29
CA PHE A 84 21.83 7.85 16.84
C PHE A 84 23.07 7.00 17.11
N GLN A 85 22.90 5.77 17.51
CA GLN A 85 23.96 4.76 17.69
C GLN A 85 24.73 4.51 16.39
N GLY A 86 24.01 4.30 15.26
CA GLY A 86 24.62 4.10 13.95
C GLY A 86 25.38 5.33 13.46
N LEU A 87 24.82 6.53 13.67
CA LEU A 87 25.50 7.77 13.33
C LEU A 87 26.78 7.95 14.20
N PHE A 88 26.67 7.68 15.50
CA PHE A 88 27.82 7.70 16.41
C PHE A 88 28.89 6.72 15.96
N TYR A 89 28.52 5.47 15.61
CA TYR A 89 29.43 4.46 15.09
C TYR A 89 30.22 4.98 13.87
N PHE A 90 29.54 5.49 12.84
CA PHE A 90 30.19 5.97 11.62
C PHE A 90 31.13 7.14 11.91
N LEU A 91 30.66 8.15 12.64
CA LEU A 91 31.45 9.35 12.94
C LEU A 91 32.63 9.03 13.87
N ALA A 92 32.43 8.23 14.89
CA ALA A 92 33.50 7.84 15.82
C ALA A 92 34.58 7.00 15.12
N THR A 93 34.17 6.00 14.31
CA THR A 93 35.11 5.14 13.56
C THR A 93 35.96 5.96 12.57
N ILE A 94 35.32 6.84 11.77
CA ILE A 94 36.04 7.74 10.86
C ILE A 94 37.01 8.63 11.62
N SER A 95 36.55 9.26 12.71
CA SER A 95 37.38 10.19 13.51
C SER A 95 38.59 9.51 14.14
N VAL A 96 38.38 8.34 14.77
CA VAL A 96 39.46 7.57 15.39
C VAL A 96 40.47 7.09 14.34
N ALA A 97 40.02 6.57 13.21
CA ALA A 97 40.87 6.11 12.13
C ALA A 97 41.71 7.26 11.54
N LEU A 98 41.13 8.44 11.28
CA LEU A 98 41.85 9.60 10.78
C LEU A 98 42.83 10.16 11.80
N MET A 99 42.48 10.24 13.08
CA MET A 99 43.39 10.69 14.13
C MET A 99 44.54 9.70 14.34
N ALA A 100 44.27 8.40 14.29
CA ALA A 100 45.34 7.39 14.33
C ALA A 100 46.27 7.48 13.14
N THR A 101 45.73 7.71 11.93
CA THR A 101 46.51 7.96 10.72
C THR A 101 47.40 9.19 10.89
N HIS A 102 46.82 10.28 11.35
CA HIS A 102 47.61 11.54 11.59
C HIS A 102 48.72 11.31 12.62
N TRP A 103 48.45 10.63 13.70
CA TRP A 103 49.46 10.30 14.73
C TRP A 103 50.57 9.42 14.18
N VAL A 104 50.26 8.34 13.45
CA VAL A 104 51.28 7.45 12.85
C VAL A 104 52.19 8.18 11.91
N VAL A 105 51.60 9.00 10.98
CA VAL A 105 52.38 9.79 10.02
C VAL A 105 53.27 10.81 10.72
N ARG A 106 52.77 11.46 11.76
CA ARG A 106 53.51 12.45 12.55
C ARG A 106 54.63 11.81 13.40
N ALA A 107 54.33 10.67 13.99
CA ALA A 107 55.33 9.91 14.75
C ALA A 107 56.50 9.45 13.88
N ARG A 108 56.23 9.07 12.65
CA ARG A 108 57.25 8.69 11.67
C ARG A 108 58.11 9.85 11.20
N ARG A 109 57.56 11.08 11.18
CA ARG A 109 58.28 12.30 10.76
C ARG A 109 59.01 13.03 11.91
N ALA A 110 58.70 12.67 13.16
CA ALA A 110 59.24 13.34 14.33
C ALA A 110 60.66 12.86 14.65
N GLY A 111 61.66 13.68 14.38
CA GLY A 111 63.00 13.53 14.94
C GLY A 111 63.01 13.84 16.44
N GLY A 112 64.09 13.45 17.18
CA GLY A 112 64.19 13.34 18.63
C GLY A 112 63.65 14.47 19.51
N ILE A 113 63.64 15.74 19.06
CA ILE A 113 63.24 16.92 19.88
C ILE A 113 61.68 17.03 20.03
N ARG A 114 60.88 16.41 19.15
CA ARG A 114 59.39 16.46 19.20
C ARG A 114 58.74 15.21 19.82
N ARG A 115 59.51 14.33 20.45
CA ARG A 115 59.05 13.05 20.98
C ARG A 115 57.95 13.18 22.08
N HIS A 116 58.01 14.25 22.88
CA HIS A 116 56.97 14.51 23.93
C HIS A 116 55.58 14.87 23.32
N VAL A 117 55.55 15.67 22.25
CA VAL A 117 54.28 16.07 21.58
C VAL A 117 53.61 14.85 20.90
N THR A 118 54.41 14.01 20.24
CA THR A 118 53.93 12.78 19.61
C THR A 118 53.46 11.76 20.63
N ARG A 119 54.09 11.67 21.81
CA ARG A 119 53.71 10.82 22.93
C ARG A 119 52.35 11.25 23.52
N ARG A 120 52.15 12.57 23.72
CA ARG A 120 50.88 13.13 24.22
C ARG A 120 49.73 12.88 23.23
N GLN A 121 49.99 13.06 21.94
CA GLN A 121 49.00 12.72 20.87
C GLN A 121 48.71 11.21 20.81
N GLY A 122 49.70 10.34 21.05
CA GLY A 122 49.50 8.91 21.12
C GLY A 122 48.60 8.50 22.28
N VAL A 123 48.74 9.14 23.44
CA VAL A 123 47.81 8.93 24.58
C VAL A 123 46.40 9.39 24.22
N THR A 124 46.27 10.51 23.53
CA THR A 124 44.93 10.96 23.08
C THR A 124 44.29 9.98 22.10
N VAL A 125 45.03 9.45 21.13
CA VAL A 125 44.54 8.44 20.18
C VAL A 125 44.17 7.15 20.89
N LEU A 126 44.97 6.73 21.87
CA LEU A 126 44.67 5.55 22.71
C LEU A 126 43.36 5.77 23.50
N ALA A 127 43.22 6.93 24.14
CA ALA A 127 42.01 7.27 24.90
C ALA A 127 40.75 7.30 24.00
N LEU A 128 40.86 7.85 22.80
CA LEU A 128 39.77 7.83 21.81
C LEU A 128 39.48 6.42 21.29
N GLY A 129 40.50 5.57 21.13
CA GLY A 129 40.34 4.17 20.80
C GLY A 129 39.59 3.39 21.89
N VAL A 130 39.91 3.62 23.15
CA VAL A 130 39.21 3.06 24.30
C VAL A 130 37.75 3.60 24.36
N LEU A 131 37.56 4.90 24.14
CA LEU A 131 36.25 5.50 24.11
C LEU A 131 35.41 4.93 22.93
N TRP A 132 36.02 4.68 21.80
CA TRP A 132 35.36 3.99 20.69
C TRP A 132 34.98 2.56 21.04
N LEU A 133 35.91 1.81 21.68
CA LEU A 133 35.70 0.42 22.05
C LEU A 133 34.64 0.25 23.16
N VAL A 134 34.50 1.19 24.07
CA VAL A 134 33.47 1.16 25.14
C VAL A 134 32.23 1.93 24.74
N GLY A 135 32.40 3.00 23.98
CA GLY A 135 31.32 3.91 23.63
C GLY A 135 30.32 3.32 22.65
N ILE A 136 30.74 2.43 21.72
CA ILE A 136 29.81 1.80 20.76
C ILE A 136 28.82 0.87 21.47
N PRO A 137 29.21 -0.09 22.29
CA PRO A 137 28.26 -0.88 23.06
C PRO A 137 27.42 -0.05 24.03
N LEU A 138 28.01 0.97 24.65
CA LEU A 138 27.28 1.84 25.59
C LEU A 138 26.23 2.70 24.81
N ALA A 139 26.54 3.12 23.60
CA ALA A 139 25.61 3.86 22.77
C ALA A 139 24.38 3.02 22.38
N SER A 140 24.46 1.68 22.40
CA SER A 140 23.32 0.81 22.13
C SER A 140 22.20 0.94 23.19
N TYR A 141 22.49 1.47 24.35
CA TYR A 141 21.49 1.77 25.39
C TYR A 141 20.89 3.19 25.26
N LEU A 142 21.41 4.05 24.38
CA LEU A 142 20.85 5.38 24.17
C LEU A 142 19.61 5.29 23.28
N PRO A 143 18.43 5.70 23.76
CA PRO A 143 17.24 5.76 22.93
C PRO A 143 17.38 6.90 21.93
N GLY A 144 16.89 6.68 20.72
CA GLY A 144 16.76 7.73 19.71
C GLY A 144 16.96 7.21 18.32
N GLN A 145 15.92 7.43 17.52
CA GLN A 145 15.92 7.14 16.10
C GLN A 145 15.29 8.31 15.35
N LEU A 146 15.80 8.60 14.17
CA LEU A 146 15.25 9.58 13.26
C LEU A 146 14.73 8.83 12.05
N ASP A 147 13.43 8.85 11.89
CA ASP A 147 12.76 8.23 10.76
C ASP A 147 12.88 9.18 9.57
N LEU A 148 13.66 8.78 8.57
CA LEU A 148 13.88 9.50 7.32
C LEU A 148 12.98 8.98 6.19
N THR A 149 12.10 8.03 6.49
CA THR A 149 11.12 7.55 5.52
C THR A 149 10.09 8.64 5.26
N ALA A 150 9.62 8.72 4.02
CA ALA A 150 8.69 9.78 3.63
C ALA A 150 7.34 9.71 4.38
N GLN A 151 7.09 8.61 5.11
CA GLN A 151 5.83 8.32 5.79
C GLN A 151 6.01 7.96 7.26
N ASN A 152 7.22 8.18 7.78
CA ASN A 152 7.56 7.84 9.16
C ASN A 152 7.22 6.37 9.51
N GLU A 153 7.55 5.42 8.60
CA GLU A 153 7.19 3.99 8.71
C GLU A 153 7.67 3.32 10.02
N PHE A 154 8.66 3.89 10.67
CA PHE A 154 9.29 3.40 11.91
C PHE A 154 8.92 4.22 13.14
N SER A 155 7.98 5.16 13.02
CA SER A 155 7.39 5.89 14.16
C SER A 155 5.91 5.56 14.27
N LEU A 156 5.36 5.56 15.49
CA LEU A 156 3.93 5.33 15.70
C LEU A 156 3.09 6.41 15.05
N HIS A 157 2.01 5.98 14.41
CA HIS A 157 1.04 6.90 13.82
C HIS A 157 0.32 7.72 14.92
N SER A 158 -0.18 8.93 14.55
CA SER A 158 -0.96 9.78 15.46
C SER A 158 -2.19 9.08 16.02
N GLY A 159 -2.89 8.31 15.18
CA GLY A 159 -4.03 7.51 15.59
C GLY A 159 -3.66 6.41 16.59
N THR A 160 -2.53 5.71 16.38
CA THR A 160 -2.02 4.71 17.33
C THR A 160 -1.72 5.34 18.68
N LYS A 161 -1.10 6.51 18.70
CA LYS A 161 -0.84 7.25 19.95
C LYS A 161 -2.13 7.59 20.67
N LYS A 162 -3.16 8.07 19.93
CA LYS A 162 -4.49 8.36 20.50
C LYS A 162 -5.16 7.11 21.09
N VAL A 163 -5.01 5.94 20.43
CA VAL A 163 -5.50 4.67 20.99
C VAL A 163 -4.76 4.31 22.25
N LEU A 164 -3.42 4.39 22.25
CA LEU A 164 -2.58 4.09 23.41
C LEU A 164 -2.84 5.03 24.61
N GLU A 165 -3.10 6.31 24.36
CA GLU A 165 -3.45 7.31 25.39
C GLU A 165 -4.79 7.03 26.07
N ARG A 166 -5.71 6.34 25.38
CA ARG A 166 -7.03 5.95 25.93
C ARG A 166 -7.00 4.63 26.71
N LEU A 167 -5.92 3.86 26.59
CA LEU A 167 -5.84 2.57 27.27
C LEU A 167 -5.81 2.73 28.79
N PRO A 168 -6.51 1.86 29.52
CA PRO A 168 -6.41 1.81 30.97
C PRO A 168 -5.00 1.35 31.41
N GLN A 169 -4.65 1.58 32.67
CA GLN A 169 -3.38 1.11 33.20
C GLN A 169 -3.42 -0.41 33.42
N GLY A 170 -2.27 -1.08 33.24
CA GLY A 170 -2.17 -2.53 33.48
C GLY A 170 -2.63 -3.40 32.31
N VAL A 171 -2.69 -2.85 31.10
CA VAL A 171 -2.93 -3.67 29.89
C VAL A 171 -1.71 -4.55 29.63
N ARG A 172 -1.94 -5.85 29.55
CA ARG A 172 -0.92 -6.86 29.23
C ARG A 172 -1.05 -7.29 27.77
N VAL A 173 0.08 -7.24 27.06
CA VAL A 173 0.21 -7.72 25.68
C VAL A 173 1.18 -8.91 25.69
N THR A 174 0.71 -10.08 25.28
CA THR A 174 1.53 -11.29 25.19
C THR A 174 1.71 -11.68 23.74
N LEU A 175 2.95 -11.65 23.26
CA LEU A 175 3.33 -12.15 21.93
C LEU A 175 3.70 -13.62 22.03
N TYR A 176 3.00 -14.45 21.29
CA TYR A 176 3.28 -15.88 21.13
C TYR A 176 4.02 -16.09 19.82
N TRP A 177 5.32 -16.37 19.89
CA TRP A 177 6.18 -16.52 18.75
C TRP A 177 7.17 -17.66 18.94
N SER A 178 7.13 -18.66 18.02
CA SER A 178 8.06 -19.81 18.03
C SER A 178 9.45 -19.37 17.51
N GLU A 179 10.18 -18.60 18.33
CA GLU A 179 11.47 -18.01 17.96
C GLU A 179 12.57 -19.07 17.82
N SER A 180 12.56 -20.06 18.72
CA SER A 180 13.56 -21.13 18.76
C SER A 180 13.40 -22.18 17.66
N GLU A 181 12.31 -22.15 16.87
CA GLU A 181 12.06 -23.10 15.80
C GLU A 181 12.90 -22.75 14.57
N ASP A 182 13.88 -23.61 14.25
CA ASP A 182 14.83 -23.36 13.16
C ASP A 182 14.21 -23.52 11.76
N THR A 183 13.17 -24.35 11.64
CA THR A 183 12.49 -24.67 10.39
C THR A 183 11.64 -23.52 9.84
N VAL A 184 11.34 -22.50 10.65
CA VAL A 184 10.54 -21.34 10.24
C VAL A 184 11.28 -20.52 9.17
N PRO A 185 10.61 -20.19 8.04
CA PRO A 185 11.19 -19.40 6.95
C PRO A 185 11.76 -18.05 7.42
N VAL A 186 12.88 -17.65 6.83
CA VAL A 186 13.57 -16.38 7.17
C VAL A 186 12.65 -15.16 7.02
N LEU A 187 11.73 -15.20 6.07
CA LEU A 187 10.75 -14.14 5.84
C LEU A 187 9.80 -13.97 7.04
N ILE A 188 9.32 -15.06 7.60
CA ILE A 188 8.47 -15.05 8.81
C ILE A 188 9.27 -14.58 10.02
N LYS A 189 10.52 -15.03 10.19
CA LYS A 189 11.41 -14.56 11.25
C LYS A 189 11.67 -13.04 11.17
N SER A 190 11.79 -12.49 9.96
CA SER A 190 11.95 -11.04 9.77
C SER A 190 10.67 -10.25 10.10
N HIS A 191 9.51 -10.82 9.78
CA HIS A 191 8.20 -10.26 10.12
C HIS A 191 7.98 -10.28 11.65
N ALA A 192 8.27 -11.38 12.33
CA ALA A 192 8.19 -11.49 13.78
C ALA A 192 9.05 -10.43 14.48
N ARG A 193 10.30 -10.22 14.05
CA ARG A 193 11.17 -9.15 14.57
C ARG A 193 10.61 -7.74 14.34
N ARG A 194 9.84 -7.54 13.26
CA ARG A 194 9.14 -6.26 13.03
C ARG A 194 8.01 -6.07 14.03
N ILE A 195 7.24 -7.12 14.30
CA ILE A 195 6.17 -7.13 15.31
C ILE A 195 6.73 -6.80 16.69
N GLU A 196 7.81 -7.48 17.12
CA GLU A 196 8.48 -7.24 18.38
C GLU A 196 8.92 -5.78 18.56
N ARG A 197 9.52 -5.20 17.51
CA ARG A 197 9.93 -3.79 17.53
C ARG A 197 8.74 -2.83 17.60
N LEU A 198 7.67 -3.11 16.90
CA LEU A 198 6.46 -2.29 16.95
C LEU A 198 5.83 -2.34 18.34
N LEU A 199 5.68 -3.53 18.92
CA LEU A 199 5.14 -3.71 20.26
C LEU A 199 6.02 -3.05 21.32
N SER A 200 7.34 -3.17 21.23
CA SER A 200 8.29 -2.48 22.16
C SER A 200 8.20 -0.96 22.01
N THR A 201 7.99 -0.44 20.81
CA THR A 201 7.79 1.00 20.60
C THR A 201 6.46 1.47 21.21
N MET A 202 5.39 0.68 21.08
CA MET A 202 4.09 0.96 21.71
C MET A 202 4.19 0.91 23.24
N ALA A 203 4.89 -0.10 23.80
CA ALA A 203 5.11 -0.24 25.22
C ALA A 203 5.96 0.90 25.82
N ALA A 204 6.95 1.41 25.05
CA ALA A 204 7.74 2.56 25.46
C ALA A 204 6.93 3.88 25.43
N PHE A 205 5.90 3.98 24.61
CA PHE A 205 5.03 5.15 24.55
C PHE A 205 3.92 5.14 25.62
N SER A 206 3.43 3.95 25.95
CA SER A 206 2.37 3.73 26.95
C SER A 206 2.83 2.64 27.94
N ASN A 207 2.34 2.67 29.18
CA ASN A 207 2.69 1.67 30.21
C ASN A 207 2.06 0.30 29.93
N LEU A 208 2.31 -0.27 28.74
CA LEU A 208 1.89 -1.63 28.39
C LEU A 208 2.85 -2.65 28.99
N GLU A 209 2.32 -3.68 29.65
CA GLU A 209 3.11 -4.83 30.08
C GLU A 209 3.30 -5.77 28.87
N LEU A 210 4.49 -5.76 28.28
CA LEU A 210 4.83 -6.65 27.17
C LEU A 210 5.45 -7.94 27.69
N ALA A 211 4.83 -9.09 27.35
CA ALA A 211 5.35 -10.42 27.58
C ALA A 211 5.57 -11.15 26.25
N GLN A 212 6.58 -12.02 26.19
CA GLN A 212 6.85 -12.89 25.07
C GLN A 212 6.88 -14.34 25.53
N VAL A 213 6.23 -15.22 24.79
CA VAL A 213 6.18 -16.65 25.03
C VAL A 213 6.66 -17.35 23.75
N ASP A 214 7.53 -18.34 23.90
CA ASP A 214 8.08 -19.15 22.80
C ASP A 214 7.42 -20.54 22.78
N PRO A 215 6.27 -20.72 22.11
CA PRO A 215 5.57 -22.00 22.07
C PRO A 215 6.38 -22.99 21.21
N ARG A 216 6.78 -24.11 21.82
CA ARG A 216 7.42 -25.24 21.16
C ARG A 216 6.47 -26.43 21.13
N PRO A 217 6.58 -27.32 20.15
CA PRO A 217 5.78 -28.54 20.13
C PRO A 217 5.86 -29.31 21.46
N ASP A 218 4.73 -29.79 21.94
CA ASP A 218 4.58 -30.62 23.15
C ASP A 218 5.02 -29.95 24.45
N THR A 219 4.93 -28.60 24.56
CA THR A 219 5.26 -27.84 25.78
C THR A 219 4.04 -27.20 26.43
N GLN A 220 4.20 -26.66 27.64
CA GLN A 220 3.15 -25.91 28.33
C GLN A 220 2.86 -24.58 27.63
N GLU A 221 3.86 -23.96 27.03
CA GLU A 221 3.74 -22.72 26.27
C GLU A 221 2.86 -22.90 25.03
N GLU A 222 2.91 -24.08 24.38
CA GLU A 222 2.00 -24.42 23.30
C GLU A 222 0.55 -24.52 23.80
N LEU A 223 0.32 -25.20 24.92
CA LEU A 223 -1.01 -25.29 25.50
C LEU A 223 -1.54 -23.92 25.93
N GLN A 224 -0.69 -23.08 26.46
CA GLN A 224 -1.01 -21.69 26.80
C GLN A 224 -1.42 -20.90 25.54
N ALA A 225 -0.65 -20.98 24.47
CA ALA A 225 -0.96 -20.32 23.19
C ALA A 225 -2.32 -20.76 22.66
N LEU A 226 -2.60 -22.08 22.68
CA LEU A 226 -3.88 -22.63 22.22
C LEU A 226 -5.05 -22.22 23.11
N SER A 227 -4.86 -22.17 24.43
CA SER A 227 -5.90 -21.72 25.38
C SER A 227 -6.28 -20.24 25.15
N GLN A 228 -5.32 -19.42 24.76
CA GLN A 228 -5.53 -18.03 24.34
C GLN A 228 -6.08 -17.91 22.90
N GLY A 229 -6.32 -19.04 22.21
CA GLY A 229 -6.86 -19.10 20.87
C GLY A 229 -5.88 -18.64 19.78
N ILE A 230 -4.59 -18.71 20.04
CA ILE A 230 -3.53 -18.51 19.03
C ILE A 230 -3.50 -19.76 18.14
N ARG A 231 -3.40 -19.55 16.82
CA ARG A 231 -3.53 -20.62 15.83
C ARG A 231 -2.19 -21.27 15.52
N ARG A 232 -2.17 -22.60 15.40
CA ARG A 232 -1.08 -23.35 14.78
C ARG A 232 -1.00 -23.00 13.29
N VAL A 233 0.15 -22.62 12.80
CA VAL A 233 0.39 -22.35 11.38
C VAL A 233 1.21 -23.50 10.80
N PRO A 234 0.65 -24.32 9.89
CA PRO A 234 1.36 -25.46 9.32
C PRO A 234 2.47 -24.99 8.38
N MET A 235 3.58 -25.72 8.37
CA MET A 235 4.70 -25.53 7.46
C MET A 235 4.73 -26.65 6.41
N SER A 236 5.40 -26.40 5.29
CA SER A 236 5.62 -27.40 4.24
C SER A 236 6.46 -28.61 4.71
N SER A 237 7.20 -28.47 5.81
CA SER A 237 7.93 -29.56 6.47
C SER A 237 7.03 -30.55 7.22
N GLY A 238 5.75 -30.24 7.42
CA GLY A 238 4.84 -31.00 8.28
C GLY A 238 4.79 -30.52 9.72
N ASP A 239 5.73 -29.67 10.14
CA ASP A 239 5.74 -29.00 11.45
C ASP A 239 4.78 -27.79 11.47
N HIS A 240 4.68 -27.15 12.62
CA HIS A 240 3.89 -25.93 12.78
C HIS A 240 4.63 -24.90 13.65
N PHE A 241 4.27 -23.65 13.51
CA PHE A 241 4.74 -22.55 14.34
C PHE A 241 3.59 -21.70 14.83
N PHE A 242 3.86 -20.85 15.81
CA PHE A 242 2.94 -19.86 16.32
C PHE A 242 3.49 -18.46 16.07
N LEU A 243 2.62 -17.55 15.66
CA LEU A 243 2.89 -16.11 15.57
C LEU A 243 1.58 -15.38 15.79
N GLY A 244 1.22 -15.08 17.01
CA GLY A 244 -0.03 -14.43 17.38
C GLY A 244 0.13 -13.58 18.62
N MET A 245 -0.93 -12.86 18.98
CA MET A 245 -0.89 -11.93 20.10
C MET A 245 -2.20 -12.03 20.90
N ALA A 246 -2.09 -12.01 22.21
CA ALA A 246 -3.21 -11.82 23.14
C ALA A 246 -3.04 -10.48 23.86
N VAL A 247 -4.14 -9.80 24.12
CA VAL A 247 -4.20 -8.57 24.90
C VAL A 247 -5.23 -8.76 26.00
N GLU A 248 -4.86 -8.38 27.24
CA GLU A 248 -5.70 -8.62 28.42
C GLU A 248 -5.70 -7.38 29.32
N HIS A 249 -6.88 -7.10 29.88
CA HIS A 249 -7.07 -6.09 30.90
C HIS A 249 -8.28 -6.46 31.76
N GLU A 250 -8.06 -6.78 33.03
CA GLU A 250 -9.09 -7.26 33.95
C GLU A 250 -9.89 -8.42 33.34
N ASP A 251 -11.21 -8.27 33.17
CA ASP A 251 -12.11 -9.28 32.60
C ASP A 251 -12.22 -9.20 31.06
N ARG A 252 -11.51 -8.27 30.41
CA ARG A 252 -11.53 -8.07 28.96
C ARG A 252 -10.30 -8.67 28.31
N ALA A 253 -10.53 -9.42 27.25
CA ALA A 253 -9.48 -10.02 26.45
C ALA A 253 -9.74 -9.84 24.97
N GLY A 254 -8.66 -9.56 24.23
CA GLY A 254 -8.64 -9.53 22.79
C GLY A 254 -7.52 -10.41 22.24
N ARG A 255 -7.61 -10.84 21.01
CA ARG A 255 -6.55 -11.67 20.40
C ARG A 255 -6.43 -11.44 18.91
N ILE A 256 -5.21 -11.64 18.41
CA ILE A 256 -4.91 -11.86 17.00
C ILE A 256 -4.39 -13.29 16.88
N ALA A 257 -5.23 -14.21 16.40
CA ALA A 257 -4.91 -15.63 16.35
C ALA A 257 -3.69 -15.94 15.48
N TYR A 258 -3.45 -15.13 14.43
CA TYR A 258 -2.26 -15.18 13.58
C TYR A 258 -1.94 -13.79 13.03
N LEU A 259 -0.72 -13.32 13.24
CA LEU A 259 -0.17 -12.08 12.67
C LEU A 259 0.39 -12.39 11.28
N ASP A 260 -0.49 -12.34 10.28
CA ASP A 260 -0.24 -12.77 8.92
C ASP A 260 0.72 -11.80 8.20
N ILE A 261 1.83 -12.30 7.66
CA ILE A 261 2.79 -11.52 6.88
C ILE A 261 2.17 -10.85 5.66
N ARG A 262 1.11 -11.42 5.09
CA ARG A 262 0.37 -10.85 3.97
C ARG A 262 -0.31 -9.52 4.33
N ARG A 263 -0.52 -9.29 5.63
CA ARG A 263 -1.10 -8.07 6.21
C ARG A 263 -0.05 -7.14 6.85
N ASP A 264 1.21 -7.32 6.52
CA ASP A 264 2.32 -6.53 7.09
C ASP A 264 2.10 -5.00 6.96
N SER A 265 1.45 -4.55 5.88
CA SER A 265 1.06 -3.14 5.68
C SER A 265 -0.04 -2.65 6.66
N LEU A 266 -0.84 -3.54 7.22
CA LEU A 266 -1.91 -3.25 8.17
C LEU A 266 -1.58 -3.68 9.60
N LEU A 267 -0.33 -4.08 9.85
CA LEU A 267 0.11 -4.62 11.15
C LEU A 267 -0.17 -3.65 12.31
N GLU A 268 0.20 -2.39 12.16
CA GLU A 268 -0.03 -1.35 13.19
C GLU A 268 -1.53 -1.15 13.45
N TYR A 269 -2.34 -1.20 12.38
CA TYR A 269 -3.80 -1.12 12.48
C TYR A 269 -4.38 -2.34 13.20
N ASP A 270 -4.00 -3.56 12.83
CA ASP A 270 -4.52 -4.79 13.43
C ASP A 270 -4.21 -4.85 14.94
N ILE A 271 -3.01 -4.44 15.35
CA ILE A 271 -2.62 -4.34 16.77
C ILE A 271 -3.43 -3.25 17.48
N ALA A 272 -3.53 -2.06 16.89
CA ALA A 272 -4.30 -0.96 17.47
C ALA A 272 -5.79 -1.30 17.61
N LEU A 273 -6.35 -2.03 16.63
CA LEU A 273 -7.73 -2.52 16.68
C LEU A 273 -7.95 -3.47 17.87
N ALA A 274 -7.02 -4.42 18.08
CA ALA A 274 -7.10 -5.36 19.20
C ALA A 274 -7.01 -4.63 20.56
N LEU A 275 -6.12 -3.64 20.67
CA LEU A 275 -5.97 -2.79 21.87
C LEU A 275 -7.22 -1.91 22.09
N ASN A 276 -7.73 -1.30 21.03
CA ASN A 276 -8.93 -0.46 21.10
C ASN A 276 -10.17 -1.25 21.54
N GLY A 277 -10.21 -2.55 21.22
CA GLY A 277 -11.26 -3.46 21.71
C GLY A 277 -11.35 -3.53 23.23
N LEU A 278 -10.26 -3.32 23.96
CA LEU A 278 -10.26 -3.31 25.44
C LEU A 278 -10.89 -2.05 26.03
N THR A 279 -10.96 -0.95 25.27
CA THR A 279 -11.54 0.32 25.74
C THR A 279 -13.06 0.40 25.48
N ARG A 280 -13.60 -0.45 24.62
CA ARG A 280 -15.04 -0.47 24.27
C ARG A 280 -15.81 -1.39 25.20
N GLU A 281 -17.03 -0.98 25.58
CA GLU A 281 -17.93 -1.82 26.37
C GLU A 281 -18.60 -2.91 25.51
N THR A 282 -18.94 -2.57 24.26
CA THR A 282 -19.58 -3.48 23.31
C THR A 282 -18.92 -3.37 21.94
N THR A 283 -18.88 -4.48 21.20
CA THR A 283 -18.48 -4.46 19.79
C THR A 283 -19.56 -3.78 18.97
N PRO A 284 -19.24 -2.74 18.14
CA PRO A 284 -20.24 -2.07 17.34
C PRO A 284 -20.92 -3.02 16.37
N LYS A 285 -22.26 -2.89 16.23
CA LYS A 285 -23.11 -3.76 15.45
C LYS A 285 -23.46 -3.14 14.10
N ILE A 286 -23.19 -3.86 13.03
CA ILE A 286 -23.43 -3.42 11.66
C ILE A 286 -24.39 -4.36 10.97
N ALA A 287 -25.42 -3.81 10.33
CA ALA A 287 -26.24 -4.58 9.42
C ALA A 287 -25.83 -4.37 7.98
N VAL A 288 -25.82 -5.44 7.19
CA VAL A 288 -25.56 -5.40 5.75
C VAL A 288 -26.76 -5.98 5.01
N ILE A 289 -27.32 -5.17 4.10
CA ILE A 289 -28.41 -5.57 3.21
C ILE A 289 -27.88 -5.53 1.78
N SER A 290 -27.95 -6.67 1.07
CA SER A 290 -27.55 -6.75 -0.33
C SER A 290 -28.21 -7.92 -1.04
N PRO A 291 -28.71 -7.74 -2.27
CA PRO A 291 -29.14 -8.84 -3.11
C PRO A 291 -27.96 -9.66 -3.68
N LEU A 292 -26.74 -9.08 -3.64
CA LEU A 292 -25.52 -9.70 -4.17
C LEU A 292 -24.88 -10.68 -3.17
N LEU A 293 -25.28 -10.60 -1.89
CA LEU A 293 -24.80 -11.48 -0.83
C LEU A 293 -25.76 -12.63 -0.60
N PRO A 294 -25.29 -13.88 -0.41
CA PRO A 294 -26.15 -14.98 -0.01
C PRO A 294 -26.75 -14.73 1.37
N SER A 295 -28.00 -15.06 1.54
CA SER A 295 -28.80 -14.81 2.76
C SER A 295 -28.44 -15.70 3.97
N THR A 296 -27.45 -16.59 3.84
CA THR A 296 -27.02 -17.51 4.89
C THR A 296 -25.67 -17.14 5.46
N SER A 297 -25.47 -17.39 6.76
CA SER A 297 -24.23 -17.15 7.51
C SER A 297 -22.99 -17.93 6.99
N ALA A 298 -23.14 -18.75 5.95
CA ALA A 298 -22.06 -19.50 5.29
C ALA A 298 -21.12 -18.65 4.43
N LEU A 299 -21.03 -17.34 4.69
CA LEU A 299 -20.18 -16.39 3.94
C LEU A 299 -18.68 -16.45 4.28
N SER A 300 -18.30 -17.20 5.31
CA SER A 300 -16.90 -17.39 5.65
C SER A 300 -16.27 -18.38 4.69
N GLY A 301 -15.45 -17.89 3.75
CA GLY A 301 -14.62 -18.72 2.89
C GLY A 301 -14.98 -18.72 1.39
N ARG A 302 -15.95 -17.90 0.93
CA ARG A 302 -16.15 -17.72 -0.52
C ARG A 302 -15.19 -16.69 -1.09
N GLU A 303 -14.55 -17.05 -2.18
CA GLU A 303 -13.76 -16.14 -3.01
C GLU A 303 -14.63 -14.93 -3.42
N GLY A 304 -14.06 -13.73 -3.36
CA GLY A 304 -14.72 -12.51 -3.82
C GLY A 304 -15.37 -11.63 -2.74
N LEU A 305 -15.33 -12.01 -1.46
CA LEU A 305 -15.99 -11.31 -0.36
C LEU A 305 -15.04 -10.91 0.79
N SER A 306 -13.81 -10.54 0.46
CA SER A 306 -12.80 -10.16 1.47
C SER A 306 -13.23 -8.98 2.33
N PHE A 307 -14.03 -8.03 1.81
CA PHE A 307 -14.55 -6.92 2.60
C PHE A 307 -15.45 -7.40 3.77
N MET A 308 -16.21 -8.46 3.59
CA MET A 308 -17.03 -9.04 4.68
C MET A 308 -16.16 -9.66 5.77
N ALA A 309 -15.05 -10.31 5.39
CA ALA A 309 -14.10 -10.84 6.36
C ALA A 309 -13.44 -9.72 7.18
N GLU A 310 -13.09 -8.59 6.53
CA GLU A 310 -12.53 -7.43 7.21
C GLU A 310 -13.55 -6.75 8.14
N LEU A 311 -14.79 -6.59 7.72
CA LEU A 311 -15.83 -6.05 8.60
C LEU A 311 -16.03 -6.92 9.84
N LYS A 312 -16.11 -8.26 9.69
CA LYS A 312 -16.27 -9.20 10.81
C LYS A 312 -15.09 -9.24 11.79
N ARG A 313 -13.94 -8.70 11.42
CA ARG A 313 -12.80 -8.60 12.34
C ARG A 313 -12.97 -7.51 13.40
N ALA A 314 -13.66 -6.43 13.03
CA ALA A 314 -13.77 -5.23 13.85
C ALA A 314 -15.19 -5.02 14.42
N TYR A 315 -16.19 -5.69 13.83
CA TYR A 315 -17.60 -5.42 14.08
C TYR A 315 -18.41 -6.70 14.23
N ASP A 316 -19.53 -6.62 14.95
CA ASP A 316 -20.59 -7.64 14.93
C ASP A 316 -21.45 -7.41 13.68
N VAL A 317 -21.30 -8.28 12.67
CA VAL A 317 -21.90 -8.09 11.34
C VAL A 317 -23.10 -9.01 11.15
N ALA A 318 -24.28 -8.43 11.07
CA ALA A 318 -25.52 -9.10 10.75
C ALA A 318 -25.89 -8.93 9.27
N VAL A 319 -25.97 -10.02 8.51
CA VAL A 319 -26.50 -9.99 7.13
C VAL A 319 -28.01 -10.08 7.20
N VAL A 320 -28.69 -9.02 6.75
CA VAL A 320 -30.15 -8.95 6.72
C VAL A 320 -30.64 -9.24 5.31
N PRO A 321 -31.42 -10.29 5.09
CA PRO A 321 -32.00 -10.56 3.78
C PRO A 321 -32.90 -9.41 3.32
N PHE A 322 -32.74 -8.98 2.06
CA PHE A 322 -33.46 -7.84 1.47
C PHE A 322 -34.99 -7.99 1.47
N PHE A 323 -35.51 -9.23 1.58
CA PHE A 323 -36.93 -9.52 1.64
C PHE A 323 -37.52 -9.50 3.08
N LYS A 324 -36.68 -9.38 4.13
CA LYS A 324 -37.14 -9.19 5.49
C LYS A 324 -37.59 -7.76 5.73
N SER A 325 -38.63 -7.60 6.55
CA SER A 325 -39.20 -6.30 6.90
C SER A 325 -38.73 -5.77 8.26
N ARG A 326 -37.69 -6.32 8.87
CA ARG A 326 -37.19 -5.87 10.18
C ARG A 326 -35.69 -5.73 10.19
N LEU A 327 -35.24 -4.60 10.68
CA LEU A 327 -33.82 -4.35 11.02
C LEU A 327 -33.51 -4.93 12.40
N PRO A 328 -32.27 -5.39 12.67
CA PRO A 328 -31.83 -5.70 14.02
C PRO A 328 -31.94 -4.47 14.93
N ASP A 329 -32.14 -4.74 16.22
CA ASP A 329 -32.14 -3.71 17.25
C ASP A 329 -30.67 -3.31 17.56
N ASP A 330 -30.42 -2.08 18.04
CA ASP A 330 -29.11 -1.56 18.48
C ASP A 330 -28.02 -1.57 17.39
N LEU A 331 -28.36 -1.05 16.21
CA LEU A 331 -27.41 -0.88 15.10
C LEU A 331 -26.62 0.43 15.22
N ASP A 332 -25.31 0.33 15.06
CA ASP A 332 -24.41 1.51 14.96
C ASP A 332 -24.31 1.99 13.52
N ALA A 333 -24.34 1.08 12.53
CA ALA A 333 -24.32 1.43 11.12
C ALA A 333 -25.08 0.44 10.24
N LEU A 334 -25.68 0.94 9.17
CA LEU A 334 -26.39 0.16 8.16
C LEU A 334 -25.72 0.31 6.80
N LEU A 335 -25.32 -0.79 6.17
CA LEU A 335 -24.75 -0.86 4.83
C LEU A 335 -25.80 -1.42 3.86
N LEU A 336 -26.07 -0.67 2.80
CA LEU A 336 -26.91 -1.07 1.67
C LEU A 336 -26.04 -1.20 0.43
N ILE A 337 -25.93 -2.41 -0.13
CA ILE A 337 -25.07 -2.70 -1.29
C ILE A 337 -25.95 -3.21 -2.43
N GLY A 338 -26.25 -2.34 -3.42
CA GLY A 338 -27.21 -2.61 -4.48
C GLY A 338 -28.66 -2.53 -3.97
N THR A 339 -29.41 -1.55 -4.41
CA THR A 339 -30.64 -1.13 -3.71
C THR A 339 -31.90 -1.19 -4.59
N ASP A 340 -31.82 -1.77 -5.77
CA ASP A 340 -32.89 -1.75 -6.79
C ASP A 340 -34.10 -2.63 -6.44
N ILE A 341 -34.12 -3.29 -5.28
CA ILE A 341 -35.14 -4.28 -4.90
C ILE A 341 -35.59 -4.15 -3.44
N LEU A 342 -35.61 -2.95 -2.90
CA LEU A 342 -36.08 -2.72 -1.53
C LEU A 342 -37.61 -2.60 -1.49
N ARG A 343 -38.23 -3.28 -0.50
CA ARG A 343 -39.68 -3.17 -0.25
C ARG A 343 -39.97 -1.82 0.42
N ALA A 344 -41.15 -1.29 0.18
CA ALA A 344 -41.60 -0.02 0.76
C ALA A 344 -41.55 0.00 2.30
N ASP A 345 -41.88 -1.12 2.95
CA ASP A 345 -41.80 -1.28 4.39
C ASP A 345 -40.35 -1.24 4.92
N MET A 346 -39.38 -1.80 4.17
CA MET A 346 -37.97 -1.71 4.51
C MET A 346 -37.44 -0.30 4.31
N LEU A 347 -37.78 0.38 3.21
CA LEU A 347 -37.40 1.78 2.96
C LEU A 347 -37.88 2.70 4.09
N TYR A 348 -39.11 2.54 4.56
CA TYR A 348 -39.61 3.28 5.70
C TYR A 348 -38.80 3.01 6.98
N ARG A 349 -38.42 1.75 7.25
CA ARG A 349 -37.60 1.41 8.42
C ARG A 349 -36.19 1.96 8.31
N ILE A 350 -35.58 1.95 7.12
CA ILE A 350 -34.28 2.57 6.85
C ILE A 350 -34.37 4.07 7.12
N ASP A 351 -35.41 4.73 6.59
CA ASP A 351 -35.64 6.15 6.84
C ASP A 351 -35.76 6.44 8.35
N GLN A 352 -36.61 5.69 9.07
CA GLN A 352 -36.81 5.90 10.50
C GLN A 352 -35.56 5.53 11.34
N TYR A 353 -34.75 4.58 10.89
CA TYR A 353 -33.44 4.30 11.48
C TYR A 353 -32.48 5.52 11.35
N VAL A 354 -32.44 6.16 10.18
CA VAL A 354 -31.68 7.40 9.98
C VAL A 354 -32.29 8.55 10.78
N MET A 355 -33.61 8.65 10.83
CA MET A 355 -34.28 9.68 11.66
C MET A 355 -34.00 9.48 13.15
N SER A 356 -33.82 8.26 13.63
CA SER A 356 -33.42 8.01 15.02
C SER A 356 -31.96 8.36 15.32
N GLY A 357 -31.16 8.77 14.31
CA GLY A 357 -29.75 9.14 14.42
C GLY A 357 -28.77 8.07 13.91
N GLY A 358 -29.28 6.96 13.36
CA GLY A 358 -28.47 5.88 12.82
C GLY A 358 -27.70 6.28 11.56
N SER A 359 -26.49 5.75 11.41
CA SER A 359 -25.62 6.04 10.25
C SER A 359 -25.89 5.08 9.10
N LEU A 360 -25.87 5.60 7.86
CA LEU A 360 -26.23 4.86 6.65
C LEU A 360 -25.14 4.97 5.59
N ILE A 361 -24.75 3.83 5.01
CA ILE A 361 -23.82 3.75 3.87
C ILE A 361 -24.55 3.08 2.71
N VAL A 362 -24.74 3.78 1.60
CA VAL A 362 -25.48 3.31 0.43
C VAL A 362 -24.54 3.20 -0.76
N MET A 363 -24.57 2.07 -1.43
CA MET A 363 -23.88 1.82 -2.69
C MET A 363 -24.93 1.48 -3.76
N ILE A 364 -24.97 2.29 -4.81
CA ILE A 364 -25.92 2.19 -5.93
C ILE A 364 -25.16 2.20 -7.24
N ASP A 365 -25.66 1.53 -8.26
CA ASP A 365 -24.91 1.29 -9.48
C ASP A 365 -25.82 1.36 -10.73
N PRO A 366 -25.46 2.12 -11.77
CA PRO A 366 -26.20 2.10 -13.01
C PRO A 366 -26.01 0.80 -13.80
N TYR A 367 -24.85 0.13 -13.60
CA TYR A 367 -24.50 -1.08 -14.34
C TYR A 367 -23.61 -2.01 -13.53
N THR A 368 -24.22 -2.98 -12.84
CA THR A 368 -23.53 -3.93 -11.97
C THR A 368 -22.95 -5.10 -12.77
N ARG A 369 -21.65 -5.35 -12.64
CA ARG A 369 -20.94 -6.51 -13.21
C ARG A 369 -21.01 -7.73 -12.31
N VAL A 370 -21.02 -7.52 -11.00
CA VAL A 370 -21.10 -8.58 -10.01
C VAL A 370 -22.51 -9.19 -10.03
N LYS A 371 -22.60 -10.49 -10.29
CA LYS A 371 -23.88 -11.20 -10.33
C LYS A 371 -24.29 -11.72 -8.95
N PRO A 372 -25.58 -11.77 -8.63
CA PRO A 372 -26.08 -12.40 -7.41
C PRO A 372 -25.57 -13.83 -7.26
N ALA A 373 -25.17 -14.21 -6.05
CA ALA A 373 -24.55 -15.51 -5.77
C ALA A 373 -25.46 -16.74 -6.04
N ASN A 374 -26.77 -16.55 -6.20
CA ASN A 374 -27.75 -17.63 -6.30
C ASN A 374 -28.54 -17.68 -7.62
N ASN A 375 -28.06 -17.10 -8.71
CA ASN A 375 -28.84 -17.03 -9.97
C ASN A 375 -30.30 -16.59 -9.74
N VAL A 376 -30.56 -15.79 -8.72
CA VAL A 376 -31.85 -15.16 -8.55
C VAL A 376 -31.97 -14.23 -9.76
N THR A 377 -32.57 -14.74 -10.80
CA THR A 377 -33.08 -13.91 -11.91
C THR A 377 -33.80 -12.76 -11.23
N ASN A 378 -33.48 -11.53 -11.63
CA ASN A 378 -34.15 -10.33 -11.16
C ASN A 378 -35.60 -10.66 -10.84
N PRO A 379 -36.03 -10.60 -9.57
CA PRO A 379 -37.44 -10.80 -9.28
C PRO A 379 -38.17 -9.80 -10.17
N GLN A 380 -39.15 -10.26 -10.94
CA GLN A 380 -39.98 -9.36 -11.74
C GLN A 380 -40.40 -8.22 -10.82
N PRO A 381 -40.26 -6.95 -11.21
CA PRO A 381 -40.62 -5.82 -10.37
C PRO A 381 -42.08 -6.02 -9.92
N SER A 382 -42.25 -6.44 -8.67
CA SER A 382 -43.58 -6.39 -8.05
C SER A 382 -43.90 -4.92 -7.81
N ALA A 383 -45.16 -4.54 -7.83
CA ALA A 383 -45.61 -3.17 -7.56
C ALA A 383 -45.16 -2.61 -6.21
N ASP A 384 -44.59 -3.44 -5.34
CA ASP A 384 -44.13 -3.08 -3.98
C ASP A 384 -42.62 -2.89 -3.88
N ILE A 385 -41.85 -2.95 -4.98
CA ILE A 385 -40.39 -2.73 -4.99
C ILE A 385 -40.11 -1.28 -5.39
N ASN A 386 -39.42 -0.56 -4.53
CA ASN A 386 -39.05 0.84 -4.72
C ASN A 386 -37.54 0.98 -4.70
N ASP A 387 -37.06 1.94 -5.48
CA ASP A 387 -35.67 2.40 -5.44
C ASP A 387 -35.46 3.34 -4.24
N ILE A 388 -34.24 3.32 -3.69
CA ILE A 388 -33.83 4.22 -2.63
C ILE A 388 -33.64 5.69 -3.11
N SER A 389 -33.68 5.93 -4.39
CA SER A 389 -33.40 7.25 -5.01
C SER A 389 -34.27 8.36 -4.45
N ASP A 390 -35.56 8.11 -4.22
CA ASP A 390 -36.49 9.09 -3.66
C ASP A 390 -36.10 9.47 -2.22
N LEU A 391 -35.63 8.51 -1.44
CA LEU A 391 -35.15 8.73 -0.07
C LEU A 391 -33.87 9.56 -0.09
N LEU A 392 -32.92 9.23 -0.95
CA LEU A 392 -31.67 9.98 -1.10
C LEU A 392 -31.91 11.41 -1.58
N GLN A 393 -32.89 11.61 -2.48
CA GLN A 393 -33.26 12.94 -2.94
C GLN A 393 -33.77 13.81 -1.80
N ARG A 394 -34.54 13.25 -0.87
CA ARG A 394 -34.98 13.98 0.35
C ARG A 394 -33.81 14.31 1.27
N TYR A 395 -32.77 13.48 1.29
CA TYR A 395 -31.54 13.75 2.03
C TYR A 395 -30.59 14.72 1.30
N GLY A 396 -30.97 15.19 0.09
CA GLY A 396 -30.21 16.19 -0.66
C GLY A 396 -29.21 15.61 -1.65
N VAL A 397 -29.38 14.35 -2.07
CA VAL A 397 -28.55 13.70 -3.10
C VAL A 397 -29.44 13.11 -4.18
N THR A 398 -29.33 13.59 -5.41
CA THR A 398 -30.02 13.03 -6.56
C THR A 398 -29.09 12.09 -7.31
N TYR A 399 -29.47 10.83 -7.42
CA TYR A 399 -28.75 9.82 -8.16
C TYR A 399 -29.10 9.86 -9.66
N GLN A 400 -28.10 9.84 -10.52
CA GLN A 400 -28.23 9.84 -11.97
C GLN A 400 -27.95 8.42 -12.51
N GLY A 401 -28.89 7.50 -12.32
CA GLY A 401 -28.73 6.09 -12.65
C GLY A 401 -28.93 5.71 -14.14
N GLU A 402 -29.37 6.67 -15.00
CA GLU A 402 -29.60 6.43 -16.42
C GLU A 402 -28.32 6.49 -17.26
N SER A 403 -27.20 6.86 -16.66
CA SER A 403 -25.92 6.99 -17.35
C SER A 403 -24.75 6.43 -16.55
N VAL A 404 -23.81 5.84 -17.30
CA VAL A 404 -22.49 5.40 -16.77
C VAL A 404 -21.49 6.51 -17.05
N ILE A 405 -20.71 6.86 -16.03
CA ILE A 405 -19.73 7.94 -16.10
C ILE A 405 -18.37 7.40 -16.52
N GLY A 406 -17.79 8.06 -17.52
CA GLY A 406 -16.43 7.82 -17.98
C GLY A 406 -15.54 9.05 -17.83
N ASP A 407 -14.22 8.85 -17.79
CA ASP A 407 -13.21 9.92 -17.77
C ASP A 407 -11.90 9.42 -18.39
N VAL A 408 -11.43 10.10 -19.43
CA VAL A 408 -10.20 9.69 -20.14
C VAL A 408 -8.93 9.95 -19.34
N ASN A 409 -8.91 10.94 -18.45
CA ASN A 409 -7.72 11.30 -17.68
C ASN A 409 -7.40 10.29 -16.58
N VAL A 410 -8.40 9.62 -16.05
CA VAL A 410 -8.28 8.65 -14.96
C VAL A 410 -8.65 7.23 -15.39
N ALA A 411 -8.71 7.00 -16.71
CA ALA A 411 -8.99 5.71 -17.30
C ALA A 411 -8.01 4.62 -16.89
N SER A 412 -8.51 3.43 -16.65
CA SER A 412 -7.68 2.23 -16.40
C SER A 412 -7.25 1.60 -17.71
N VAL A 413 -6.07 1.01 -17.72
CA VAL A 413 -5.59 0.18 -18.83
C VAL A 413 -6.02 -1.26 -18.59
N VAL A 414 -6.90 -1.78 -19.41
CA VAL A 414 -7.41 -3.14 -19.36
C VAL A 414 -6.84 -3.98 -20.52
N SER A 415 -6.85 -5.30 -20.36
CA SER A 415 -6.54 -6.22 -21.46
C SER A 415 -7.77 -6.36 -22.35
N ASP A 416 -7.58 -6.28 -23.66
CA ASP A 416 -8.62 -6.53 -24.67
C ASP A 416 -8.53 -7.98 -25.16
N ASP A 417 -9.66 -8.59 -25.53
CA ASP A 417 -9.74 -9.97 -26.04
C ASP A 417 -8.88 -10.21 -27.30
N GLN A 418 -8.49 -9.15 -28.01
CA GLN A 418 -7.58 -9.18 -29.15
C GLN A 418 -6.09 -8.99 -28.75
N GLN A 419 -5.71 -9.33 -27.50
CA GLN A 419 -4.34 -9.25 -26.97
C GLN A 419 -3.72 -7.84 -26.96
N GLY A 420 -4.53 -6.80 -27.00
CA GLY A 420 -4.12 -5.41 -26.89
C GLY A 420 -4.30 -4.84 -25.49
N ARG A 421 -3.61 -3.73 -25.20
CA ARG A 421 -3.90 -2.90 -24.04
C ARG A 421 -4.88 -1.80 -24.46
N LEU A 422 -5.99 -1.66 -23.72
CA LEU A 422 -7.03 -0.69 -23.99
C LEU A 422 -7.13 0.29 -22.81
N SER A 423 -7.06 1.59 -23.09
CA SER A 423 -7.46 2.61 -22.11
C SER A 423 -8.98 2.63 -22.04
N TYR A 424 -9.53 2.17 -20.92
CA TYR A 424 -10.97 2.01 -20.73
C TYR A 424 -11.52 3.12 -19.84
N PRO A 425 -12.24 4.11 -20.38
CA PRO A 425 -12.60 5.33 -19.67
C PRO A 425 -13.65 5.14 -18.58
N PHE A 426 -14.27 3.97 -18.45
CA PHE A 426 -15.30 3.68 -17.46
C PHE A 426 -14.78 2.94 -16.22
N TRP A 427 -13.48 2.56 -16.19
CA TRP A 427 -12.80 2.11 -14.98
C TRP A 427 -11.88 3.22 -14.50
N LEU A 428 -12.34 3.96 -13.49
CA LEU A 428 -11.76 5.24 -13.08
C LEU A 428 -10.81 5.06 -11.91
N ARG A 429 -9.51 5.27 -12.12
CA ARG A 429 -8.50 5.32 -11.05
C ARG A 429 -8.40 6.74 -10.52
N ILE A 430 -9.24 7.04 -9.55
CA ILE A 430 -9.29 8.35 -8.92
C ILE A 430 -8.16 8.44 -7.88
N ARG A 431 -7.31 9.45 -8.04
CA ARG A 431 -6.18 9.71 -7.14
C ARG A 431 -6.45 10.92 -6.27
N ALA A 432 -5.48 11.26 -5.41
CA ALA A 432 -5.60 12.33 -4.42
C ALA A 432 -6.23 13.64 -4.94
N ALA A 433 -6.02 14.00 -6.23
CA ALA A 433 -6.64 15.20 -6.81
C ALA A 433 -8.16 15.12 -6.96
N GLY A 434 -8.72 13.91 -7.09
CA GLY A 434 -10.16 13.67 -7.16
C GLY A 434 -10.76 13.15 -5.85
N LEU A 435 -9.96 13.04 -4.78
CA LEU A 435 -10.38 12.64 -3.44
C LEU A 435 -10.45 13.85 -2.52
N SER A 436 -11.51 13.95 -1.72
CA SER A 436 -11.63 15.03 -0.73
C SER A 436 -10.51 14.96 0.30
N SER A 437 -9.71 16.00 0.40
CA SER A 437 -8.65 16.14 1.40
C SER A 437 -9.15 16.58 2.76
N THR A 438 -10.40 17.03 2.86
CA THR A 438 -10.99 17.58 4.08
C THR A 438 -11.83 16.58 4.86
N HIS A 439 -12.35 15.53 4.17
CA HIS A 439 -13.19 14.54 4.83
C HIS A 439 -12.35 13.34 5.29
N PRO A 440 -12.45 12.91 6.55
CA PRO A 440 -11.61 11.82 7.11
C PRO A 440 -11.68 10.49 6.33
N ALA A 441 -12.82 10.17 5.73
CA ALA A 441 -13.00 8.94 4.98
C ALA A 441 -12.09 8.84 3.73
N THR A 442 -11.66 9.98 3.15
CA THR A 442 -10.88 10.04 1.91
C THR A 442 -9.55 10.78 2.03
N ALA A 443 -9.37 11.62 3.04
CA ALA A 443 -8.22 12.55 3.15
C ALA A 443 -6.84 11.87 3.05
N ASN A 444 -6.75 10.64 3.50
CA ASN A 444 -5.49 9.88 3.53
C ASN A 444 -5.43 8.74 2.50
N LEU A 445 -6.39 8.65 1.58
CA LEU A 445 -6.37 7.67 0.50
C LEU A 445 -5.51 8.16 -0.66
N ASN A 446 -4.89 7.24 -1.39
CA ASN A 446 -4.05 7.56 -2.54
C ASN A 446 -4.74 7.31 -3.87
N GLU A 447 -5.43 6.18 -3.99
CA GLU A 447 -6.09 5.77 -5.22
C GLU A 447 -7.32 4.90 -4.92
N VAL A 448 -8.48 5.31 -5.42
CA VAL A 448 -9.72 4.52 -5.41
C VAL A 448 -10.08 4.16 -6.85
N LEU A 449 -10.40 2.88 -7.09
CA LEU A 449 -10.90 2.40 -8.37
C LEU A 449 -12.43 2.38 -8.34
N MET A 450 -13.07 3.15 -9.23
CA MET A 450 -14.51 3.09 -9.48
C MET A 450 -14.76 2.36 -10.80
N VAL A 451 -15.77 1.49 -10.83
CA VAL A 451 -16.03 0.55 -11.91
C VAL A 451 -17.38 0.83 -12.52
N GLU A 452 -17.39 1.51 -13.68
CA GLU A 452 -18.60 1.88 -14.41
C GLU A 452 -19.63 2.65 -13.58
N PRO A 453 -19.18 3.66 -12.78
CA PRO A 453 -20.01 4.35 -11.82
C PRO A 453 -21.10 5.21 -12.46
N GLY A 454 -22.15 5.48 -11.68
CA GLY A 454 -23.10 6.56 -11.94
C GLY A 454 -22.59 7.90 -11.43
N ALA A 455 -23.47 8.91 -11.43
CA ALA A 455 -23.18 10.23 -10.88
C ALA A 455 -24.19 10.63 -9.80
N LEU A 456 -23.71 11.49 -8.89
CA LEU A 456 -24.50 12.11 -7.84
C LEU A 456 -24.58 13.62 -8.06
N GLN A 457 -25.77 14.19 -7.88
CA GLN A 457 -25.96 15.62 -7.85
C GLN A 457 -26.32 16.03 -6.43
N LEU A 458 -25.50 16.91 -5.84
CA LEU A 458 -25.67 17.38 -4.47
C LEU A 458 -26.52 18.65 -4.44
N ALA A 459 -27.48 18.68 -3.52
CA ALA A 459 -28.26 19.90 -3.27
C ALA A 459 -27.34 21.00 -2.70
N ALA A 460 -27.55 22.23 -3.17
CA ALA A 460 -26.82 23.38 -2.66
C ALA A 460 -27.24 23.74 -1.22
N GLY A 461 -26.29 24.09 -0.36
CA GLY A 461 -26.56 24.64 0.98
C GLY A 461 -26.79 23.63 2.10
N GLY A 462 -26.58 22.34 1.88
CA GLY A 462 -26.55 21.30 2.93
C GLY A 462 -25.13 20.98 3.39
N GLY A 463 -24.98 20.23 4.49
CA GLY A 463 -23.69 19.68 4.94
C GLY A 463 -23.13 18.59 4.01
N ASN A 464 -23.42 18.68 2.71
CA ASN A 464 -23.06 17.70 1.68
C ASN A 464 -21.62 17.91 1.23
N THR A 465 -20.80 16.90 1.35
CA THR A 465 -19.38 16.94 0.97
C THR A 465 -19.13 15.94 -0.15
N PRO A 466 -18.67 16.36 -1.34
CA PRO A 466 -18.22 15.44 -2.36
C PRO A 466 -16.95 14.73 -1.86
N LEU A 467 -16.94 13.41 -1.91
CA LEU A 467 -15.82 12.57 -1.47
C LEU A 467 -14.91 12.17 -2.62
N ILE A 468 -15.53 11.75 -3.74
CA ILE A 468 -14.85 11.31 -4.95
C ILE A 468 -15.44 12.06 -6.14
N VAL A 469 -14.56 12.68 -6.93
CA VAL A 469 -14.95 13.43 -8.13
C VAL A 469 -14.08 13.04 -9.33
N THR A 470 -14.65 13.11 -10.52
CA THR A 470 -13.92 12.94 -11.79
C THR A 470 -13.09 14.18 -12.12
N THR A 471 -12.38 14.14 -13.24
CA THR A 471 -11.74 15.33 -13.81
C THR A 471 -12.68 16.08 -14.76
N ALA A 472 -12.24 17.25 -15.25
CA ALA A 472 -12.97 18.01 -16.27
C ALA A 472 -13.04 17.30 -17.65
N LYS A 473 -12.46 16.11 -17.81
CA LYS A 473 -12.54 15.27 -19.03
C LYS A 473 -13.52 14.11 -18.88
N ALA A 474 -14.47 14.25 -17.97
CA ALA A 474 -15.55 13.30 -17.80
C ALA A 474 -16.63 13.46 -18.89
N GLY A 475 -17.40 12.41 -19.07
CA GLY A 475 -18.59 12.36 -19.91
C GLY A 475 -19.52 11.26 -19.43
N SER A 476 -20.75 11.28 -19.94
CA SER A 476 -21.80 10.32 -19.62
C SER A 476 -22.05 9.39 -20.81
N TYR A 477 -22.41 8.14 -20.55
CA TYR A 477 -22.83 7.18 -21.55
C TYR A 477 -24.16 6.57 -21.13
N SER A 478 -25.15 6.53 -22.06
CA SER A 478 -26.47 5.99 -21.75
C SER A 478 -26.39 4.54 -21.27
N ARG A 479 -27.01 4.23 -20.13
CA ARG A 479 -27.12 2.88 -19.56
C ARG A 479 -27.70 1.87 -20.57
N GLY A 480 -28.74 2.27 -21.31
CA GLY A 480 -29.39 1.42 -22.30
C GLY A 480 -28.48 1.05 -23.48
N ASP A 481 -27.63 1.98 -23.90
CA ASP A 481 -26.66 1.76 -24.97
C ASP A 481 -25.34 1.10 -24.48
N PHE A 482 -25.10 1.08 -23.20
CA PHE A 482 -23.91 0.50 -22.60
C PHE A 482 -23.94 -1.03 -22.61
N ALA A 483 -25.10 -1.60 -22.30
CA ALA A 483 -25.30 -3.04 -22.24
C ALA A 483 -25.07 -3.71 -23.62
N GLY A 484 -24.34 -4.81 -23.64
CA GLY A 484 -24.08 -5.60 -24.85
C GLY A 484 -22.99 -5.07 -25.78
N LYS A 485 -22.35 -3.92 -25.48
CA LYS A 485 -21.19 -3.44 -26.24
C LYS A 485 -19.89 -3.97 -25.64
N THR A 486 -18.91 -4.19 -26.51
CA THR A 486 -17.56 -4.59 -26.08
C THR A 486 -16.82 -3.41 -25.45
N PRO A 487 -15.90 -3.64 -24.50
CA PRO A 487 -15.10 -2.58 -23.88
C PRO A 487 -14.40 -1.68 -24.90
N ARG A 488 -13.93 -2.26 -26.00
CA ARG A 488 -13.28 -1.52 -27.09
C ARG A 488 -14.25 -0.57 -27.80
N LYS A 489 -15.47 -1.01 -28.07
CA LYS A 489 -16.47 -0.17 -28.70
C LYS A 489 -16.89 0.96 -27.78
N LEU A 490 -17.11 0.68 -26.52
CA LEU A 490 -17.42 1.70 -25.51
C LEU A 490 -16.31 2.75 -25.40
N ALA A 491 -15.04 2.33 -25.38
CA ALA A 491 -13.90 3.24 -25.31
C ALA A 491 -13.76 4.11 -26.58
N LEU A 492 -14.11 3.58 -27.75
CA LEU A 492 -14.07 4.33 -29.02
C LEU A 492 -15.24 5.29 -29.18
N ASP A 493 -16.40 4.91 -28.67
CA ASP A 493 -17.65 5.70 -28.79
C ASP A 493 -17.71 6.78 -27.66
N PHE A 494 -16.83 6.73 -26.67
CA PHE A 494 -16.84 7.67 -25.54
C PHE A 494 -16.46 9.09 -25.98
N VAL A 495 -17.27 10.04 -25.57
CA VAL A 495 -17.04 11.47 -25.79
C VAL A 495 -16.99 12.19 -24.44
N ALA A 496 -15.90 12.92 -24.19
CA ALA A 496 -15.81 13.77 -23.01
C ALA A 496 -16.70 15.01 -23.20
N GLU A 497 -17.66 15.18 -22.30
CA GLU A 497 -18.63 16.30 -22.32
C GLU A 497 -18.08 17.53 -21.55
N GLY A 498 -17.12 17.31 -20.69
CA GLY A 498 -16.58 18.34 -19.78
C GLY A 498 -17.33 18.41 -18.45
N GLY A 499 -16.70 19.05 -17.48
CA GLY A 499 -17.20 19.21 -16.12
C GLY A 499 -16.95 18.01 -15.22
N GLU A 500 -16.74 18.28 -13.95
CA GLU A 500 -16.54 17.25 -12.93
C GLU A 500 -17.88 16.58 -12.58
N ARG A 501 -17.82 15.29 -12.26
CA ARG A 501 -18.97 14.49 -11.79
C ARG A 501 -18.66 13.95 -10.40
N VAL A 502 -19.61 14.05 -9.47
CA VAL A 502 -19.49 13.49 -8.13
C VAL A 502 -19.85 12.01 -8.19
N LEU A 503 -18.97 11.14 -7.73
CA LEU A 503 -19.16 9.67 -7.72
C LEU A 503 -19.45 9.15 -6.31
N ALA A 504 -19.00 9.84 -5.26
CA ALA A 504 -19.31 9.53 -3.88
C ALA A 504 -19.44 10.81 -3.06
N ALA A 505 -20.35 10.80 -2.08
CA ALA A 505 -20.64 11.94 -1.24
C ALA A 505 -20.91 11.51 0.22
N ALA A 506 -20.61 12.41 1.17
CA ALA A 506 -21.03 12.34 2.55
C ALA A 506 -22.05 13.45 2.83
N ILE A 507 -23.13 13.10 3.50
CA ILE A 507 -24.17 13.99 3.93
C ILE A 507 -24.10 14.07 5.46
N LYS A 508 -24.09 15.26 6.01
CA LYS A 508 -24.08 15.49 7.46
C LYS A 508 -24.99 16.65 7.80
N GLY A 509 -25.90 16.43 8.71
CA GLY A 509 -26.79 17.50 9.20
C GLY A 509 -28.16 16.96 9.56
N PRO A 510 -29.05 17.81 10.05
CA PRO A 510 -30.42 17.41 10.31
C PRO A 510 -31.10 17.04 8.97
N LEU A 511 -31.57 15.80 8.89
CA LEU A 511 -32.25 15.26 7.72
C LEU A 511 -33.76 15.25 7.95
N LYS A 512 -34.51 15.34 6.86
CA LYS A 512 -35.99 15.23 6.90
C LYS A 512 -36.39 13.88 6.34
N SER A 513 -37.38 13.25 7.00
CA SER A 513 -37.97 11.99 6.55
C SER A 513 -38.49 12.09 5.11
N ALA A 514 -38.31 11.04 4.35
CA ALA A 514 -38.90 10.91 3.02
C ALA A 514 -40.42 10.59 3.10
N PHE A 515 -40.88 10.18 4.26
CA PHE A 515 -42.28 9.80 4.50
C PHE A 515 -43.01 10.86 5.30
N VAL A 516 -44.26 11.14 4.95
CA VAL A 516 -45.12 12.06 5.70
C VAL A 516 -45.76 11.34 6.90
N GLN A 517 -45.99 10.02 6.77
CA GLN A 517 -46.57 9.16 7.81
C GLN A 517 -46.16 7.70 7.60
N ALA A 518 -46.32 6.91 8.62
CA ALA A 518 -46.06 5.46 8.52
C ALA A 518 -46.96 4.81 7.45
N PRO A 519 -46.41 3.93 6.59
CA PRO A 519 -47.21 3.15 5.65
C PRO A 519 -48.30 2.30 6.37
N LYS A 520 -49.43 2.06 5.68
CA LYS A 520 -50.51 1.23 6.22
C LYS A 520 -49.99 -0.15 6.60
N GLY A 521 -50.25 -0.59 7.83
CA GLY A 521 -49.80 -1.86 8.39
C GLY A 521 -48.51 -1.81 9.22
N LEU A 522 -47.79 -0.67 9.23
CA LEU A 522 -46.61 -0.41 10.07
C LEU A 522 -46.90 0.54 11.25
N SER A 523 -48.15 0.84 11.51
CA SER A 523 -48.66 1.77 12.52
C SER A 523 -48.52 1.22 13.96
N GLY A 524 -47.28 1.05 14.43
CA GLY A 524 -46.97 0.62 15.80
C GLY A 524 -45.85 1.42 16.48
N GLY A 525 -45.22 2.36 15.78
CA GLY A 525 -44.11 3.16 16.27
C GLY A 525 -44.33 4.68 16.09
N PHE A 526 -43.61 5.46 16.85
CA PHE A 526 -43.58 6.92 16.69
C PHE A 526 -42.87 7.27 15.35
N HIS A 527 -43.59 7.96 14.46
CA HIS A 527 -43.00 8.49 13.21
C HIS A 527 -42.20 9.75 13.50
N GLN A 528 -40.94 9.74 13.09
CA GLN A 528 -40.02 10.87 13.28
C GLN A 528 -39.81 11.59 11.94
N GLU A 529 -40.15 12.86 11.90
CA GLU A 529 -40.09 13.70 10.68
C GLU A 529 -38.71 14.30 10.42
N VAL A 530 -37.90 14.49 11.49
CA VAL A 530 -36.57 15.09 11.44
C VAL A 530 -35.59 14.22 12.21
N SER A 531 -34.37 14.08 11.71
CA SER A 531 -33.36 13.25 12.35
C SER A 531 -32.96 13.75 13.74
N ASN A 532 -32.75 12.79 14.64
CA ASN A 532 -32.15 13.05 15.94
C ASN A 532 -30.64 13.24 15.77
N GLY A 533 -30.16 14.46 16.00
CA GLY A 533 -28.75 14.78 15.77
C GLY A 533 -28.38 14.91 14.28
N ALA A 534 -27.14 14.59 13.96
CA ALA A 534 -26.56 14.68 12.62
C ALA A 534 -26.03 13.30 12.16
N PRO A 535 -26.94 12.40 11.73
CA PRO A 535 -26.51 11.10 11.24
C PRO A 535 -25.54 11.23 10.06
N ALA A 536 -24.59 10.30 9.96
CA ALA A 536 -23.69 10.23 8.82
C ALA A 536 -24.33 9.38 7.73
N VAL A 537 -24.56 9.98 6.56
CA VAL A 537 -25.05 9.23 5.38
C VAL A 537 -24.02 9.32 4.28
N PHE A 538 -23.53 8.16 3.84
CA PHE A 538 -22.61 8.03 2.71
C PHE A 538 -23.32 7.45 1.50
N VAL A 539 -23.09 8.03 0.33
CA VAL A 539 -23.62 7.52 -0.93
C VAL A 539 -22.48 7.34 -1.91
N VAL A 540 -22.35 6.13 -2.47
CA VAL A 540 -21.36 5.79 -3.48
C VAL A 540 -22.10 5.29 -4.72
N ALA A 541 -21.86 5.91 -5.88
CA ALA A 541 -22.56 5.60 -7.13
C ALA A 541 -21.89 4.45 -7.91
N ASP A 542 -21.46 3.44 -7.21
CA ASP A 542 -20.84 2.22 -7.74
C ASP A 542 -20.96 1.12 -6.68
N VAL A 543 -21.15 -0.11 -7.09
CA VAL A 543 -21.21 -1.29 -6.22
C VAL A 543 -20.00 -2.21 -6.46
N ASP A 544 -19.59 -2.33 -7.71
CA ASP A 544 -18.55 -3.28 -8.15
C ASP A 544 -17.18 -3.00 -7.54
N TRP A 545 -16.87 -1.74 -7.22
CA TRP A 545 -15.60 -1.31 -6.66
C TRP A 545 -15.20 -2.04 -5.38
N LEU A 546 -16.17 -2.59 -4.66
CA LEU A 546 -16.00 -3.23 -3.36
C LEU A 546 -15.54 -4.69 -3.45
N PHE A 547 -15.79 -5.35 -4.58
CA PHE A 547 -15.56 -6.79 -4.73
C PHE A 547 -14.09 -7.11 -5.09
N ASP A 548 -13.65 -8.30 -4.69
CA ASP A 548 -12.26 -8.74 -4.76
C ASP A 548 -11.58 -8.53 -6.14
N PRO A 549 -12.23 -8.80 -7.29
CA PRO A 549 -11.60 -8.60 -8.60
C PRO A 549 -11.15 -7.16 -8.86
N PHE A 550 -11.77 -6.19 -8.19
CA PHE A 550 -11.51 -4.76 -8.37
C PHE A 550 -10.71 -4.16 -7.20
N ALA A 551 -10.75 -4.79 -6.04
CA ALA A 551 -10.11 -4.30 -4.81
C ALA A 551 -8.77 -5.00 -4.51
N LEU A 552 -8.57 -6.24 -4.97
CA LEU A 552 -7.46 -7.09 -4.60
C LEU A 552 -6.70 -7.64 -5.82
N GLN A 553 -5.40 -7.78 -5.67
CA GLN A 553 -4.53 -8.46 -6.63
C GLN A 553 -4.09 -9.81 -6.04
N GLN A 554 -4.35 -10.87 -6.77
CA GLN A 554 -3.84 -12.20 -6.45
C GLN A 554 -2.59 -12.46 -7.29
N THR A 555 -1.49 -12.83 -6.63
CA THR A 555 -0.23 -13.17 -7.29
C THR A 555 0.20 -14.56 -6.82
N ASN A 556 0.44 -15.48 -7.75
CA ASN A 556 1.00 -16.78 -7.41
C ASN A 556 2.53 -16.65 -7.26
N MET A 557 3.03 -16.86 -6.05
CA MET A 557 4.45 -16.88 -5.74
C MET A 557 4.86 -18.28 -5.28
N GLY A 558 5.39 -19.06 -6.21
CA GLY A 558 5.94 -20.39 -5.88
C GLY A 558 4.90 -21.43 -5.42
N GLY A 559 3.65 -21.32 -5.88
CA GLY A 559 2.55 -22.21 -5.49
C GLY A 559 1.64 -21.66 -4.39
N GLU A 560 2.00 -20.56 -3.74
CA GLU A 560 1.13 -19.83 -2.81
C GLU A 560 0.47 -18.62 -3.48
N ILE A 561 -0.83 -18.46 -3.28
CA ILE A 561 -1.58 -17.29 -3.72
C ILE A 561 -1.41 -16.18 -2.68
N VAL A 562 -0.62 -15.18 -3.04
CA VAL A 562 -0.46 -13.96 -2.24
C VAL A 562 -1.50 -12.94 -2.67
N VAL A 563 -2.38 -12.55 -1.75
CA VAL A 563 -3.41 -11.52 -1.96
C VAL A 563 -2.90 -10.19 -1.43
N ARG A 564 -2.95 -9.15 -2.25
CA ARG A 564 -2.56 -7.78 -1.88
C ARG A 564 -3.64 -6.80 -2.29
N PRO A 565 -3.85 -5.70 -1.57
CA PRO A 565 -4.69 -4.61 -2.04
C PRO A 565 -4.19 -4.07 -3.38
N LEU A 566 -5.10 -3.94 -4.34
CA LEU A 566 -4.82 -3.35 -5.66
C LEU A 566 -4.87 -1.82 -5.60
N ASN A 567 -5.67 -1.30 -4.67
CA ASN A 567 -5.99 0.11 -4.46
C ASN A 567 -6.51 0.31 -3.04
N ASP A 568 -7.00 1.50 -2.71
CA ASP A 568 -7.51 1.86 -1.38
C ASP A 568 -9.03 1.61 -1.22
N ASN A 569 -9.67 0.81 -2.08
CA ASN A 569 -11.11 0.58 -2.04
C ASN A 569 -11.55 0.02 -0.68
N LEU A 570 -10.90 -1.04 -0.22
CA LEU A 570 -11.23 -1.64 1.07
C LEU A 570 -11.03 -0.66 2.23
N ALA A 571 -9.98 0.17 2.17
CA ALA A 571 -9.74 1.21 3.17
C ALA A 571 -10.85 2.27 3.14
N PHE A 572 -11.33 2.65 1.97
CA PHE A 572 -12.42 3.61 1.82
C PHE A 572 -13.70 3.10 2.48
N LEU A 573 -14.08 1.83 2.24
CA LEU A 573 -15.22 1.21 2.93
C LEU A 573 -15.06 1.27 4.45
N LEU A 574 -13.93 0.77 4.94
CA LEU A 574 -13.68 0.67 6.37
C LEU A 574 -13.61 2.06 7.04
N ASN A 575 -13.07 3.08 6.35
CA ASN A 575 -13.09 4.46 6.83
C ASN A 575 -14.50 5.03 6.94
N MET A 576 -15.39 4.74 5.98
CA MET A 576 -16.79 5.15 6.08
C MET A 576 -17.48 4.49 7.27
N VAL A 577 -17.23 3.19 7.49
CA VAL A 577 -17.80 2.45 8.62
C VAL A 577 -17.27 2.97 9.95
N GLU A 578 -15.97 3.21 10.07
CA GLU A 578 -15.37 3.78 11.29
C GLU A 578 -15.86 5.19 11.59
N TYR A 579 -16.04 6.00 10.54
CA TYR A 579 -16.66 7.30 10.70
C TYR A 579 -18.11 7.19 11.19
N ALA A 580 -18.86 6.24 10.63
CA ALA A 580 -20.25 5.96 10.99
C ALA A 580 -20.40 5.45 12.43
N THR A 581 -19.44 4.65 12.91
CA THR A 581 -19.40 4.10 14.28
C THR A 581 -18.65 4.96 15.30
N GLY A 582 -18.10 6.10 14.86
CA GLY A 582 -17.46 7.12 15.72
C GLY A 582 -15.98 6.90 16.05
N ASP A 583 -15.28 5.98 15.42
CA ASP A 583 -13.87 5.66 15.71
C ASP A 583 -12.87 6.32 14.75
N GLN A 584 -12.62 7.60 14.98
CA GLN A 584 -11.72 8.39 14.14
C GLN A 584 -10.23 7.99 14.28
N ALA A 585 -9.81 7.44 15.41
CA ALA A 585 -8.41 7.09 15.66
C ALA A 585 -7.93 5.95 14.76
N LEU A 586 -8.75 4.93 14.55
CA LEU A 586 -8.44 3.79 13.68
C LEU A 586 -8.36 4.16 12.20
N MET A 587 -9.19 5.12 11.74
CA MET A 587 -9.12 5.64 10.37
C MET A 587 -7.73 6.22 10.03
N GLU A 588 -7.15 7.00 10.96
CA GLU A 588 -5.85 7.62 10.74
C GLU A 588 -4.75 6.56 10.55
N ILE A 589 -4.80 5.46 11.30
CA ILE A 589 -3.78 4.40 11.26
C ILE A 589 -3.81 3.62 9.95
N ARG A 590 -4.98 3.24 9.46
CA ARG A 590 -5.15 2.38 8.27
C ARG A 590 -4.58 3.01 7.01
N SER A 591 -4.76 4.29 6.84
CA SER A 591 -4.33 5.03 5.66
C SER A 591 -2.81 4.99 5.43
N ARG A 592 -2.02 4.71 6.46
CA ARG A 592 -0.56 4.59 6.37
C ARG A 592 -0.09 3.29 5.69
N GLY A 593 -0.81 2.20 5.87
CA GLY A 593 -0.37 0.85 5.46
C GLY A 593 -0.35 0.60 3.94
N GLN A 594 -0.96 1.45 3.12
CA GLN A 594 -1.25 1.15 1.72
C GLN A 594 -0.37 1.89 0.69
N LEU A 595 0.74 2.47 1.10
CA LEU A 595 1.55 3.32 0.26
C LEU A 595 2.57 2.56 -0.60
N GLN A 596 2.10 1.78 -1.56
CA GLN A 596 2.87 1.54 -2.77
C GLN A 596 2.82 2.83 -3.61
N ARG A 597 3.90 3.60 -3.65
CA ARG A 597 4.03 4.73 -4.58
C ARG A 597 4.30 4.18 -5.98
N PRO A 598 3.30 4.10 -6.87
CA PRO A 598 3.58 3.82 -8.27
C PRO A 598 4.49 4.95 -8.80
N PHE A 599 5.35 4.63 -9.75
CA PHE A 599 6.14 5.66 -10.44
C PHE A 599 5.20 6.58 -11.22
N THR A 600 4.57 7.52 -10.51
CA THR A 600 3.50 8.40 -11.02
C THR A 600 3.93 9.15 -12.27
N ARG A 601 5.20 9.55 -12.36
CA ARG A 601 5.77 10.22 -13.53
C ARG A 601 5.88 9.28 -14.74
N ILE A 602 6.26 8.02 -14.51
CA ILE A 602 6.30 7.00 -15.58
C ILE A 602 4.88 6.68 -16.03
N ALA A 603 3.94 6.50 -15.09
CA ALA A 603 2.54 6.27 -15.39
C ALA A 603 1.88 7.48 -16.11
N ALA A 604 2.26 8.71 -15.77
CA ALA A 604 1.83 9.91 -16.47
C ALA A 604 2.37 9.98 -17.89
N LEU A 605 3.66 9.72 -18.10
CA LEU A 605 4.27 9.66 -19.43
C LEU A 605 3.63 8.59 -20.32
N PHE A 606 3.33 7.41 -19.74
CA PHE A 606 2.60 6.37 -20.48
C PHE A 606 1.20 6.82 -20.90
N ARG A 607 0.46 7.48 -20.00
CA ARG A 607 -0.88 7.99 -20.31
C ARG A 607 -0.86 9.08 -21.35
N ASP A 608 0.05 10.05 -21.23
CA ASP A 608 0.18 11.15 -22.16
C ASP A 608 0.59 10.67 -23.55
N ALA A 609 1.52 9.71 -23.64
CA ALA A 609 1.90 9.07 -24.89
C ALA A 609 0.73 8.27 -25.48
N GLN A 610 0.02 7.51 -24.65
CA GLN A 610 -1.13 6.71 -25.09
C GLN A 610 -2.30 7.59 -25.52
N ALA A 611 -2.61 8.69 -24.80
CA ALA A 611 -3.68 9.61 -25.17
C ALA A 611 -3.40 10.33 -26.50
N ARG A 612 -2.15 10.72 -26.78
CA ARG A 612 -1.76 11.33 -28.05
C ARG A 612 -1.90 10.35 -29.22
N LEU A 613 -1.52 9.11 -29.01
CA LEU A 613 -1.47 8.10 -30.08
C LEU A 613 -2.74 7.26 -30.21
N GLN A 614 -3.66 7.36 -29.24
CA GLN A 614 -4.89 6.55 -29.21
C GLN A 614 -5.77 6.76 -30.47
N ASN A 615 -5.91 8.00 -30.93
CA ASN A 615 -6.70 8.31 -32.14
C ASN A 615 -6.04 7.77 -33.43
N GLU A 616 -4.71 7.84 -33.51
CA GLU A 616 -3.95 7.30 -34.63
C GLU A 616 -3.91 5.76 -34.59
N GLU A 617 -3.73 5.16 -33.44
CA GLU A 617 -3.80 3.70 -33.25
C GLU A 617 -5.18 3.18 -33.62
N ALA A 618 -6.25 3.85 -33.17
CA ALA A 618 -7.62 3.51 -33.54
C ALA A 618 -7.89 3.67 -35.05
N GLY A 619 -7.30 4.66 -35.70
CA GLY A 619 -7.33 4.86 -37.13
C GLY A 619 -6.68 3.70 -37.88
N LEU A 620 -5.43 3.40 -37.55
CA LEU A 620 -4.68 2.31 -38.18
C LEU A 620 -5.27 0.93 -37.89
N THR A 621 -5.79 0.71 -36.66
CA THR A 621 -6.46 -0.55 -36.31
C THR A 621 -7.74 -0.74 -37.12
N ARG A 622 -8.53 0.32 -37.33
CA ARG A 622 -9.71 0.27 -38.21
C ARG A 622 -9.33 0.00 -39.67
N GLU A 623 -8.24 0.56 -40.16
CA GLU A 623 -7.72 0.33 -41.49
C GLU A 623 -7.26 -1.12 -41.66
N VAL A 624 -6.49 -1.66 -40.69
CA VAL A 624 -6.09 -3.08 -40.69
C VAL A 624 -7.33 -3.98 -40.70
N ALA A 625 -8.31 -3.75 -39.82
CA ALA A 625 -9.51 -4.55 -39.74
C ALA A 625 -10.35 -4.50 -41.04
N LYS A 626 -10.44 -3.32 -41.70
CA LYS A 626 -11.11 -3.19 -43.01
C LYS A 626 -10.39 -3.97 -44.10
N LEU A 627 -9.07 -3.94 -44.12
CA LEU A 627 -8.28 -4.68 -45.10
C LEU A 627 -8.37 -6.19 -44.86
N GLU A 628 -8.31 -6.64 -43.60
CA GLU A 628 -8.50 -8.05 -43.23
C GLU A 628 -9.89 -8.56 -43.58
N ALA A 629 -10.94 -7.77 -43.30
CA ALA A 629 -12.31 -8.11 -43.70
C ALA A 629 -12.47 -8.23 -45.21
N LYS A 630 -11.86 -7.32 -46.00
CA LYS A 630 -11.88 -7.40 -47.46
C LYS A 630 -11.17 -8.65 -47.98
N ILE A 631 -9.99 -8.97 -47.44
CA ILE A 631 -9.25 -10.19 -47.76
C ILE A 631 -10.06 -11.42 -47.36
N GLY A 632 -10.69 -11.42 -46.18
CA GLY A 632 -11.53 -12.51 -45.68
C GLY A 632 -12.77 -12.76 -46.57
N LEU A 633 -13.44 -11.69 -47.05
CA LEU A 633 -14.57 -11.82 -47.97
C LEU A 633 -14.14 -12.41 -49.32
N VAL A 634 -12.97 -12.02 -49.81
CA VAL A 634 -12.40 -12.57 -51.04
C VAL A 634 -12.02 -14.04 -50.85
N SER A 635 -11.49 -14.44 -49.69
CA SER A 635 -11.08 -15.82 -49.40
C SER A 635 -12.26 -16.74 -49.05
N GLN A 636 -13.32 -16.27 -48.39
CA GLN A 636 -14.51 -17.07 -48.06
C GLN A 636 -15.29 -17.54 -49.33
N GLY A 637 -15.17 -16.82 -50.42
CA GLY A 637 -15.81 -17.18 -51.70
C GLY A 637 -15.04 -18.26 -52.49
N LEU A 638 -13.85 -18.68 -52.03
CA LEU A 638 -12.92 -19.46 -52.88
C LEU A 638 -12.74 -20.93 -52.48
N GLY A 639 -13.18 -21.37 -51.27
CA GLY A 639 -12.93 -22.73 -50.80
C GLY A 639 -11.45 -23.12 -50.88
N ASP A 640 -11.14 -24.40 -51.05
CA ASP A 640 -9.77 -24.94 -51.15
C ASP A 640 -9.11 -24.83 -52.55
N ILE A 641 -9.30 -23.72 -53.24
CA ILE A 641 -8.74 -23.49 -54.57
C ILE A 641 -7.27 -23.00 -54.42
N GLU A 642 -6.34 -23.69 -55.08
CA GLU A 642 -4.93 -23.27 -55.12
C GLU A 642 -4.77 -21.88 -55.78
N PHE A 643 -3.88 -21.01 -55.27
CA PHE A 643 -3.61 -19.66 -55.71
C PHE A 643 -3.41 -19.54 -57.22
N GLY A 644 -2.85 -20.60 -57.85
CA GLY A 644 -2.63 -20.69 -59.30
C GLY A 644 -3.92 -20.68 -60.15
N GLN A 645 -5.02 -21.19 -59.61
CA GLN A 645 -6.31 -21.38 -60.32
C GLN A 645 -7.33 -20.24 -60.07
N LEU A 646 -6.92 -19.19 -59.34
CA LEU A 646 -7.76 -18.04 -59.02
C LEU A 646 -8.03 -17.18 -60.29
N PRO A 647 -9.24 -16.62 -60.46
CA PRO A 647 -9.51 -15.63 -61.48
C PRO A 647 -8.58 -14.41 -61.37
N GLU A 648 -8.15 -13.86 -62.51
CA GLU A 648 -7.17 -12.75 -62.54
C GLU A 648 -7.63 -11.47 -61.83
N ASN A 649 -8.94 -11.20 -61.82
CA ASN A 649 -9.50 -10.08 -61.04
C ASN A 649 -9.30 -10.25 -59.52
N ILE A 650 -9.37 -11.47 -59.03
CA ILE A 650 -9.16 -11.79 -57.58
C ILE A 650 -7.68 -11.75 -57.25
N LYS A 651 -6.82 -12.27 -58.10
CA LYS A 651 -5.35 -12.17 -57.93
C LYS A 651 -4.90 -10.73 -57.89
N THR A 652 -5.48 -9.89 -58.74
CA THR A 652 -5.15 -8.45 -58.78
C THR A 652 -5.58 -7.74 -57.48
N GLN A 653 -6.76 -8.05 -56.94
CA GLN A 653 -7.24 -7.49 -55.68
C GLN A 653 -6.39 -7.95 -54.49
N LEU A 654 -6.02 -9.22 -54.40
CA LEU A 654 -5.14 -9.73 -53.38
C LEU A 654 -3.76 -9.09 -53.44
N ARG A 655 -3.16 -8.99 -54.63
CA ARG A 655 -1.88 -8.28 -54.85
C ARG A 655 -1.92 -6.80 -54.46
N GLU A 656 -3.08 -6.17 -54.51
CA GLU A 656 -3.25 -4.78 -54.07
C GLU A 656 -3.46 -4.66 -52.56
N PHE A 657 -4.21 -5.59 -51.94
CA PHE A 657 -4.55 -5.49 -50.50
C PHE A 657 -3.43 -6.02 -49.56
N GLU A 658 -2.72 -7.06 -49.95
CA GLU A 658 -1.65 -7.63 -49.14
C GLU A 658 -0.54 -6.62 -48.76
N PRO A 659 0.05 -5.85 -49.70
CA PRO A 659 1.08 -4.89 -49.36
C PRO A 659 0.53 -3.73 -48.54
N LYS A 660 -0.73 -3.32 -48.74
CA LYS A 660 -1.39 -2.30 -47.92
C LYS A 660 -1.58 -2.79 -46.47
N LEU A 661 -1.99 -4.04 -46.29
CA LEU A 661 -2.16 -4.65 -44.98
C LEU A 661 -0.81 -4.79 -44.29
N LEU A 662 0.22 -5.25 -44.97
CA LEU A 662 1.58 -5.37 -44.38
C LEU A 662 2.12 -4.01 -43.98
N THR A 663 1.91 -2.98 -44.77
CA THR A 663 2.32 -1.60 -44.43
C THR A 663 1.54 -1.06 -43.23
N ALA A 664 0.21 -1.24 -43.20
CA ALA A 664 -0.61 -0.81 -42.07
C ALA A 664 -0.25 -1.53 -40.76
N ARG A 665 0.00 -2.86 -40.83
CA ARG A 665 0.48 -3.64 -39.67
C ARG A 665 1.89 -3.24 -39.22
N ARG A 666 2.76 -2.83 -40.15
CA ARG A 666 4.09 -2.32 -39.84
C ARG A 666 4.01 -0.99 -39.10
N ASN A 667 3.25 -0.04 -39.63
CA ASN A 667 3.02 1.27 -39.04
C ASN A 667 2.42 1.15 -37.63
N LEU A 668 1.46 0.24 -37.44
CA LEU A 668 0.87 -0.03 -36.12
C LEU A 668 1.92 -0.58 -35.14
N ARG A 669 2.83 -1.46 -35.59
CA ARG A 669 3.93 -1.99 -34.76
C ARG A 669 4.94 -0.91 -34.41
N GLU A 670 5.34 -0.09 -35.35
CA GLU A 670 6.31 1.02 -35.16
C GLU A 670 5.75 2.05 -34.18
N MET A 671 4.46 2.38 -34.27
CA MET A 671 3.78 3.26 -33.34
C MET A 671 3.75 2.69 -31.92
N ARG A 672 3.38 1.41 -31.75
CA ARG A 672 3.40 0.73 -30.45
C ARG A 672 4.81 0.63 -29.85
N ALA A 673 5.83 0.51 -30.68
CA ALA A 673 7.23 0.55 -30.25
C ALA A 673 7.63 1.96 -29.80
N GLY A 674 7.15 3.01 -30.44
CA GLY A 674 7.39 4.41 -30.08
C GLY A 674 6.92 4.77 -28.67
N ILE A 675 5.77 4.22 -28.23
CA ILE A 675 5.24 4.40 -26.88
C ILE A 675 6.23 3.89 -25.81
N ARG A 676 6.90 2.76 -26.08
CA ARG A 676 7.88 2.17 -25.15
C ARG A 676 9.20 2.92 -25.19
N ALA A 677 9.59 3.47 -26.31
CA ALA A 677 10.88 4.14 -26.50
C ALA A 677 11.06 5.38 -25.60
N GLU A 678 10.00 6.14 -25.31
CA GLU A 678 10.06 7.29 -24.39
C GLU A 678 10.38 6.86 -22.95
N VAL A 679 9.78 5.77 -22.47
CA VAL A 679 10.04 5.23 -21.12
C VAL A 679 11.44 4.63 -21.03
N ASP A 680 11.85 3.89 -22.07
CA ASP A 680 13.19 3.31 -22.14
C ASP A 680 14.26 4.41 -22.21
N SER A 681 13.99 5.52 -22.87
CA SER A 681 14.88 6.68 -22.93
C SER A 681 15.04 7.34 -21.56
N LEU A 682 13.95 7.49 -20.79
CA LEU A 682 13.99 8.04 -19.44
C LEU A 682 14.77 7.11 -18.49
N THR A 683 14.47 5.81 -18.53
CA THR A 683 15.17 4.81 -17.72
C THR A 683 16.68 4.81 -18.02
N ARG A 684 17.05 4.86 -19.30
CA ARG A 684 18.44 4.91 -19.74
C ARG A 684 19.15 6.19 -19.27
N ARG A 685 18.49 7.36 -19.36
CA ARG A 685 19.02 8.64 -18.85
C ARG A 685 19.26 8.60 -17.34
N LEU A 686 18.30 8.09 -16.56
CA LEU A 686 18.43 7.95 -15.12
C LEU A 686 19.55 6.97 -14.74
N THR A 687 19.66 5.85 -15.43
CA THR A 687 20.73 4.87 -15.22
C THR A 687 22.11 5.47 -15.51
N LEU A 688 22.26 6.17 -16.64
CA LEU A 688 23.50 6.84 -16.99
C LEU A 688 23.87 7.95 -15.98
N LEU A 689 22.89 8.73 -15.54
CA LEU A 689 23.12 9.78 -14.54
C LEU A 689 23.61 9.19 -13.22
N ASN A 690 22.99 8.13 -12.73
CA ASN A 690 23.41 7.44 -11.52
C ASN A 690 24.79 6.80 -11.66
N LEU A 691 25.10 6.22 -12.81
CA LEU A 691 26.40 5.56 -13.06
C LEU A 691 27.54 6.57 -13.17
N LEU A 692 27.31 7.74 -13.79
CA LEU A 692 28.36 8.71 -14.10
C LEU A 692 28.52 9.78 -13.01
N CYS A 693 27.48 10.08 -12.23
CA CYS A 693 27.51 11.16 -11.24
C CYS A 693 28.60 10.93 -10.17
N GLY A 694 28.72 9.72 -9.64
CA GLY A 694 29.74 9.36 -8.66
C GLY A 694 31.18 9.55 -9.16
N PRO A 695 31.59 8.91 -10.26
CA PRO A 695 32.92 9.09 -10.86
C PRO A 695 33.24 10.54 -11.24
N LEU A 696 32.26 11.29 -11.77
CA LEU A 696 32.42 12.70 -12.09
C LEU A 696 32.72 13.56 -10.87
N ILE A 697 32.00 13.38 -9.78
CA ILE A 697 32.22 14.08 -8.51
C ILE A 697 33.66 13.80 -8.02
N VAL A 698 34.07 12.53 -8.03
CA VAL A 698 35.43 12.14 -7.62
C VAL A 698 36.50 12.78 -8.50
N LEU A 699 36.31 12.80 -9.82
CA LEU A 699 37.23 13.46 -10.76
C LEU A 699 37.33 14.97 -10.51
N VAL A 700 36.19 15.65 -10.30
CA VAL A 700 36.16 17.09 -10.01
C VAL A 700 36.87 17.40 -8.69
N LEU A 701 36.56 16.64 -7.62
CA LEU A 701 37.24 16.82 -6.34
C LEU A 701 38.74 16.53 -6.43
N SER A 702 39.12 15.47 -7.12
CA SER A 702 40.55 15.15 -7.35
C SER A 702 41.27 16.26 -8.13
N TRP A 703 40.62 16.82 -9.14
CA TRP A 703 41.15 17.93 -9.90
C TRP A 703 41.31 19.22 -9.06
N VAL A 704 40.31 19.54 -8.24
CA VAL A 704 40.38 20.68 -7.31
C VAL A 704 41.50 20.49 -6.30
N VAL A 705 41.63 19.31 -5.69
CA VAL A 705 42.71 19.00 -4.75
C VAL A 705 44.09 19.08 -5.45
N PHE A 706 44.20 18.55 -6.66
CA PHE A 706 45.41 18.62 -7.46
C PHE A 706 45.81 20.09 -7.76
N ARG A 707 44.85 20.91 -8.17
CA ARG A 707 45.05 22.32 -8.47
C ARG A 707 45.47 23.13 -7.24
N THR A 708 44.83 22.91 -6.10
CA THR A 708 45.19 23.55 -4.83
C THR A 708 46.56 23.14 -4.33
N ARG A 709 46.92 21.86 -4.43
CA ARG A 709 48.29 21.40 -4.11
C ARG A 709 49.35 21.99 -5.03
N ARG A 710 49.09 22.08 -6.32
CA ARG A 710 50.03 22.67 -7.29
C ARG A 710 50.25 24.16 -7.06
N THR A 711 49.23 24.89 -6.61
CA THR A 711 49.39 26.32 -6.26
C THR A 711 50.14 26.52 -4.94
N GLN A 712 49.96 25.61 -3.96
CA GLN A 712 50.71 25.65 -2.72
C GLN A 712 52.18 25.30 -2.92
N THR A 713 52.52 24.28 -3.72
CA THR A 713 53.93 23.94 -4.02
C THR A 713 54.66 25.06 -4.77
N ARG A 714 53.99 25.79 -5.65
CA ARG A 714 54.59 26.96 -6.33
C ARG A 714 54.85 28.13 -5.39
N ARG A 715 54.09 28.30 -4.31
CA ARG A 715 54.35 29.34 -3.28
C ARG A 715 55.57 29.04 -2.39
N PHE A 716 55.99 27.77 -2.28
CA PHE A 716 57.15 27.36 -1.51
C PHE A 716 58.43 27.24 -2.35
N GLN A 717 58.41 27.50 -3.67
CA GLN A 717 59.53 27.45 -4.59
C GLN A 717 59.99 28.84 -5.03
N VAL A 718 59.64 29.93 -4.36
CA VAL A 718 60.27 31.23 -4.58
C VAL A 718 61.57 31.21 -3.81
N PRO A 719 62.77 31.25 -4.51
CA PRO A 719 64.00 31.28 -3.80
C PRO A 719 64.21 32.66 -3.18
N MET A 720 64.87 32.69 -2.00
CA MET A 720 65.43 33.88 -1.42
C MET A 720 66.52 34.43 -2.32
#